data_4539aefa6a3222f128ae0dc08634b46b
#
_entry.id   4539aefa6a3222f128ae0dc08634b46b
#
_cell.length_a   1.000
_cell.length_b   1.000
_cell.length_c   1.000
_cell.angle_alpha   90.00
_cell.angle_beta   90.00
_cell.angle_gamma   90.00
#
_symmetry.space_group_name_H-M   'P 1'
#
loop_
_entity.id
_entity.type
_entity.pdbx_description
1 polymer ?
#
loop_
_entity_poly.entity_id
_entity_poly.type
_entity_poly.pdbx_seq_one_letter_code
_entity_poly.pdbx_strand_id
1 'polypeptide(L)'
;MGREILASVDPFEVRVAILEDGVLTGYLVERGVPLAGNVYKGRVASVLPGMEAAFVDVGLERNAFLPLADIRQKRIVPMPGQEGEELEDQIGRGSITERLRVGQEILLQVTKEPRGSKGARATTYVALPGHYVVLMPTVTGVGVSRRIDDEQERKRLRGLAQRLGPPRAGVRDRMGLIVRTAAEGMAERDLADDVRFLLQLWQGVTERARTSRAPALLYQDLGLIGRVVRDLFTGEVDRFVVDSPAEFERVRDLLTSFPPRLLERVQLHRDPRPLFEVAGVEREIERALHRKVWLPSGGYLVFDRTEAATVIDVNTGKYVGKTDQPSTILKTNIEAAREGARQIRLRDIGGIILIDFIDMDSEKHRRQVLAALQDAVRRDRTKIHIIDLTGLGLVELTRKRVYQNLEEIMRIACPYCEGRGRVLSAESVAVRVRREIGRLALTSRGRFVFVQAHPDVAAELTRDERWKDALERESRKTIVIRAQPGMHIERANLSTGASAEAAEQEAQAAYNGGDGKPLWLEPMRGEVLDLPEEDGADTPLLPRRRGILGRLRSWVGGVLGPRRAGEPGMPPSGAAGEWQRDGVEARRPRKARMWRHRRGRLQEPSEADGRQPRDAGGRQDPGRQGRGTDTRGAAEARAPAEDR
;
A
#
# COMPACT_ATOMS: atom_id res chain seq x y z
N MET A 1 22.94 -4.57 -17.92
CA MET A 1 22.12 -3.82 -16.93
C MET A 1 22.73 -4.09 -15.57
N GLY A 2 23.31 -3.06 -14.94
CA GLY A 2 23.96 -3.15 -13.64
C GLY A 2 22.94 -3.09 -12.52
N ARG A 3 22.95 -4.07 -11.60
CA ARG A 3 22.11 -4.08 -10.41
C ARG A 3 22.97 -4.01 -9.17
N GLU A 4 22.68 -3.05 -8.30
CA GLU A 4 23.43 -2.82 -7.08
C GLU A 4 22.51 -2.79 -5.87
N ILE A 5 23.01 -3.29 -4.74
CA ILE A 5 22.35 -3.21 -3.46
C ILE A 5 23.26 -2.43 -2.51
N LEU A 6 22.74 -1.39 -1.89
CA LEU A 6 23.44 -0.57 -0.91
C LEU A 6 22.73 -0.72 0.43
N ALA A 7 23.47 -1.06 1.48
CA ALA A 7 22.95 -1.19 2.85
C ALA A 7 23.60 -0.16 3.77
N SER A 8 22.79 0.68 4.38
CA SER A 8 23.21 1.69 5.35
C SER A 8 22.65 1.34 6.73
N VAL A 9 23.54 1.31 7.71
CA VAL A 9 23.25 0.86 9.07
C VAL A 9 23.48 2.00 10.06
N ASP A 10 22.41 2.42 10.70
CA ASP A 10 22.38 3.41 11.76
C ASP A 10 21.83 2.77 13.05
N PRO A 11 22.20 3.24 14.26
CA PRO A 11 21.67 2.72 15.51
C PRO A 11 20.14 2.72 15.62
N PHE A 12 19.45 3.59 14.88
CA PHE A 12 18.00 3.74 14.92
C PHE A 12 17.29 3.02 13.78
N GLU A 13 17.97 2.81 12.64
CA GLU A 13 17.37 2.16 11.48
C GLU A 13 18.40 1.48 10.58
N VAL A 14 17.95 0.44 9.89
CA VAL A 14 18.68 -0.20 8.81
C VAL A 14 17.96 0.12 7.51
N ARG A 15 18.69 0.60 6.50
CA ARG A 15 18.15 1.02 5.21
C ARG A 15 18.83 0.25 4.08
N VAL A 16 18.05 -0.18 3.10
CA VAL A 16 18.59 -0.84 1.91
C VAL A 16 18.02 -0.18 0.66
N ALA A 17 18.90 0.25 -0.23
CA ALA A 17 18.58 0.79 -1.54
C ALA A 17 18.94 -0.20 -2.64
N ILE A 18 18.06 -0.35 -3.63
CA ILE A 18 18.26 -1.18 -4.82
C ILE A 18 18.33 -0.26 -6.03
N LEU A 19 19.47 -0.27 -6.71
CA LEU A 19 19.68 0.50 -7.92
C LEU A 19 19.71 -0.43 -9.13
N GLU A 20 19.11 0.01 -10.23
CA GLU A 20 19.19 -0.63 -11.54
C GLU A 20 19.71 0.41 -12.53
N ASP A 21 20.86 0.14 -13.14
CA ASP A 21 21.58 1.09 -14.02
C ASP A 21 21.83 2.46 -13.36
N GLY A 22 22.15 2.47 -12.05
CA GLY A 22 22.38 3.67 -11.25
C GLY A 22 21.11 4.43 -10.84
N VAL A 23 19.92 3.93 -11.17
CA VAL A 23 18.63 4.55 -10.82
C VAL A 23 18.01 3.81 -9.63
N LEU A 24 17.57 4.54 -8.61
CA LEU A 24 16.89 3.97 -7.44
C LEU A 24 15.53 3.39 -7.84
N THR A 25 15.36 2.07 -7.61
CA THR A 25 14.14 1.34 -7.95
C THR A 25 13.48 0.65 -6.77
N GLY A 26 14.18 0.52 -5.65
CA GLY A 26 13.64 -0.06 -4.44
C GLY A 26 14.29 0.52 -3.21
N TYR A 27 13.52 0.69 -2.15
CA TYR A 27 13.99 1.20 -0.87
C TYR A 27 13.28 0.46 0.26
N LEU A 28 14.05 -0.10 1.17
CA LEU A 28 13.56 -0.85 2.31
C LEU A 28 14.12 -0.23 3.60
N VAL A 29 13.30 -0.14 4.61
CA VAL A 29 13.67 0.41 5.93
C VAL A 29 13.20 -0.54 7.02
N GLU A 30 14.03 -0.73 8.02
CA GLU A 30 13.70 -1.46 9.23
C GLU A 30 14.08 -0.64 10.45
N ARG A 31 13.11 -0.38 11.31
CA ARG A 31 13.27 0.32 12.59
C ARG A 31 12.91 -0.62 13.73
N GLY A 32 13.85 -0.83 14.63
CA GLY A 32 13.67 -1.76 15.73
C GLY A 32 13.81 -3.23 15.33
N VAL A 33 13.31 -4.13 16.17
CA VAL A 33 13.39 -5.58 15.96
C VAL A 33 12.16 -6.08 15.22
N PRO A 34 12.30 -6.67 14.02
CA PRO A 34 11.16 -7.18 13.27
C PRO A 34 10.50 -8.34 14.01
N LEU A 35 9.17 -8.39 13.97
CA LEU A 35 8.38 -9.48 14.53
C LEU A 35 7.91 -10.48 13.48
N ALA A 36 7.70 -10.03 12.25
CA ALA A 36 7.27 -10.88 11.14
C ALA A 36 8.35 -11.91 10.81
N GLY A 37 7.95 -13.18 10.68
CA GLY A 37 8.87 -14.32 10.53
C GLY A 37 9.22 -15.02 11.84
N ASN A 38 9.15 -14.33 12.97
CA ASN A 38 9.47 -14.90 14.28
C ASN A 38 8.49 -16.02 14.66
N VAL A 39 9.03 -17.08 15.28
CA VAL A 39 8.25 -18.20 15.77
C VAL A 39 8.18 -18.17 17.30
N TYR A 40 6.98 -18.28 17.82
CA TYR A 40 6.69 -18.21 19.25
C TYR A 40 6.01 -19.48 19.73
N LYS A 41 6.20 -19.81 20.99
CA LYS A 41 5.30 -20.64 21.79
C LYS A 41 4.36 -19.70 22.50
N GLY A 42 3.09 -19.66 22.08
CA GLY A 42 2.08 -18.77 22.64
C GLY A 42 1.06 -19.53 23.47
N ARG A 43 0.29 -18.79 24.29
CA ARG A 43 -0.83 -19.31 25.05
C ARG A 43 -2.13 -18.66 24.58
N VAL A 44 -3.14 -19.45 24.25
CA VAL A 44 -4.43 -18.95 23.82
C VAL A 44 -5.08 -18.16 24.95
N ALA A 45 -5.24 -16.85 24.78
CA ALA A 45 -5.83 -15.94 25.73
C ALA A 45 -7.36 -15.88 25.62
N SER A 46 -7.89 -15.86 24.38
CA SER A 46 -9.32 -15.89 24.11
C SER A 46 -9.64 -16.51 22.76
N VAL A 47 -10.83 -17.09 22.64
CA VAL A 47 -11.39 -17.65 21.40
C VAL A 47 -12.69 -16.93 21.12
N LEU A 48 -12.84 -16.38 19.91
CA LEU A 48 -13.97 -15.56 19.46
C LEU A 48 -14.69 -16.25 18.30
N PRO A 49 -15.74 -17.05 18.56
CA PRO A 49 -16.42 -17.81 17.53
C PRO A 49 -17.05 -16.93 16.45
N GLY A 50 -17.66 -15.79 16.84
CA GLY A 50 -18.30 -14.86 15.91
C GLY A 50 -17.33 -14.18 14.93
N MET A 51 -16.01 -14.14 15.25
CA MET A 51 -14.96 -13.61 14.38
C MET A 51 -14.14 -14.72 13.71
N GLU A 52 -14.43 -15.98 13.98
CA GLU A 52 -13.62 -17.14 13.58
C GLU A 52 -12.12 -16.92 13.84
N ALA A 53 -11.78 -16.40 15.02
CA ALA A 53 -10.41 -16.04 15.38
C ALA A 53 -10.12 -16.28 16.86
N ALA A 54 -8.83 -16.37 17.19
CA ALA A 54 -8.34 -16.42 18.58
C ALA A 54 -7.29 -15.32 18.79
N PHE A 55 -7.20 -14.84 20.02
CA PHE A 55 -6.08 -14.02 20.48
C PHE A 55 -5.12 -14.90 21.30
N VAL A 56 -3.84 -14.80 20.98
CA VAL A 56 -2.77 -15.62 21.57
C VAL A 56 -1.75 -14.71 22.22
N ASP A 57 -1.49 -14.93 23.49
CA ASP A 57 -0.39 -14.29 24.21
C ASP A 57 0.94 -14.90 23.73
N VAL A 58 1.80 -14.03 23.20
CA VAL A 58 3.15 -14.35 22.69
C VAL A 58 4.24 -13.60 23.44
N GLY A 59 3.89 -12.89 24.54
CA GLY A 59 4.80 -12.06 25.33
C GLY A 59 5.05 -10.67 24.74
N LEU A 60 4.19 -10.20 23.84
CA LEU A 60 4.19 -8.83 23.32
C LEU A 60 3.16 -7.98 24.08
N GLU A 61 3.24 -6.66 23.95
CA GLU A 61 2.26 -5.73 24.56
C GLU A 61 0.82 -6.08 24.21
N ARG A 62 0.58 -6.63 23.03
CA ARG A 62 -0.74 -7.05 22.54
C ARG A 62 -0.72 -8.47 22.03
N ASN A 63 -1.78 -9.19 22.34
CA ASN A 63 -1.97 -10.54 21.88
C ASN A 63 -1.98 -10.63 20.35
N ALA A 64 -1.38 -11.71 19.82
CA ALA A 64 -1.38 -12.00 18.39
C ALA A 64 -2.77 -12.47 17.93
N PHE A 65 -3.21 -11.97 16.78
CA PHE A 65 -4.46 -12.37 16.13
C PHE A 65 -4.24 -13.60 15.26
N LEU A 66 -4.98 -14.67 15.53
CA LEU A 66 -4.91 -15.95 14.84
C LEU A 66 -6.27 -16.31 14.24
N PRO A 67 -6.52 -16.07 12.93
CA PRO A 67 -7.79 -16.43 12.30
C PRO A 67 -7.88 -17.93 12.05
N LEU A 68 -9.09 -18.47 11.98
CA LEU A 68 -9.39 -19.89 11.75
C LEU A 68 -8.70 -20.45 10.49
N ALA A 69 -8.64 -19.64 9.42
CA ALA A 69 -7.98 -20.03 8.17
C ALA A 69 -6.46 -20.26 8.32
N ASP A 70 -5.84 -19.65 9.34
CA ASP A 70 -4.41 -19.77 9.66
C ASP A 70 -4.13 -20.83 10.74
N ILE A 71 -5.17 -21.56 11.19
CA ILE A 71 -5.05 -22.66 12.12
C ILE A 71 -5.04 -23.97 11.34
N ARG A 72 -4.02 -24.78 11.58
CA ARG A 72 -3.86 -26.09 10.97
C ARG A 72 -5.03 -27.02 11.32
N GLN A 73 -5.51 -27.78 10.35
CA GLN A 73 -6.65 -28.71 10.50
C GLN A 73 -6.32 -29.98 11.27
N LYS A 74 -5.07 -30.40 11.36
CA LYS A 74 -4.62 -31.51 12.22
C LYS A 74 -3.99 -30.98 13.49
N ARG A 75 -4.15 -31.75 14.58
CA ARG A 75 -3.53 -31.50 15.90
C ARG A 75 -2.13 -30.90 15.74
N ILE A 76 -1.99 -29.71 16.29
CA ILE A 76 -0.73 -29.00 16.43
C ILE A 76 0.29 -29.99 16.94
N VAL A 77 1.44 -30.09 16.25
CA VAL A 77 2.53 -31.04 16.55
C VAL A 77 2.46 -31.52 18.00
N PRO A 78 2.21 -32.81 18.29
CA PRO A 78 2.23 -33.27 19.65
C PRO A 78 3.56 -32.85 20.25
N MET A 79 3.54 -32.08 21.31
CA MET A 79 4.74 -31.84 22.09
C MET A 79 5.26 -33.25 22.47
N PRO A 80 6.54 -33.54 22.30
CA PRO A 80 7.07 -34.83 22.70
C PRO A 80 6.67 -35.10 24.14
N GLY A 81 5.88 -36.15 24.35
CA GLY A 81 5.31 -36.52 25.65
C GLY A 81 3.77 -36.46 25.75
N GLN A 82 3.05 -36.06 24.70
CA GLN A 82 1.59 -36.20 24.63
C GLN A 82 1.23 -37.21 23.51
N GLU A 83 1.07 -38.46 23.89
CA GLU A 83 0.48 -39.49 23.04
C GLU A 83 -1.02 -39.24 22.90
N GLY A 84 -1.49 -39.04 21.69
CA GLY A 84 -2.89 -38.77 21.39
C GLY A 84 -3.27 -39.39 20.04
N GLU A 85 -4.32 -40.19 20.05
CA GLU A 85 -4.89 -40.94 18.93
C GLU A 85 -5.02 -40.12 17.63
N GLU A 86 -4.61 -40.77 16.52
CA GLU A 86 -4.77 -40.27 15.14
C GLU A 86 -6.26 -40.22 14.79
N LEU A 87 -6.78 -39.02 14.63
CA LEU A 87 -8.07 -38.77 13.97
C LEU A 87 -7.82 -38.35 12.52
N GLU A 88 -8.39 -39.13 11.60
CA GLU A 88 -8.33 -38.96 10.14
C GLU A 88 -8.82 -37.57 9.69
N ASP A 89 -8.20 -37.06 8.60
CA ASP A 89 -8.49 -35.80 7.93
C ASP A 89 -9.97 -35.69 7.52
N GLN A 90 -10.74 -34.96 8.26
CA GLN A 90 -11.98 -34.36 7.75
C GLN A 90 -11.71 -32.93 7.30
N ILE A 91 -11.65 -32.75 5.99
CA ILE A 91 -11.46 -31.47 5.35
C ILE A 91 -12.70 -30.59 5.60
N GLY A 92 -12.51 -29.48 6.35
CA GLY A 92 -13.23 -28.24 6.08
C GLY A 92 -14.49 -27.90 6.83
N ARG A 93 -14.88 -28.47 7.99
CA ARG A 93 -16.04 -27.97 8.75
C ARG A 93 -15.86 -28.15 10.26
N GLY A 94 -15.16 -27.27 10.91
CA GLY A 94 -15.08 -27.24 12.37
C GLY A 94 -15.00 -25.81 12.88
N SER A 95 -15.76 -25.51 13.91
CA SER A 95 -15.70 -24.24 14.63
C SER A 95 -14.32 -24.02 15.25
N ILE A 96 -13.91 -22.76 15.41
CA ILE A 96 -12.65 -22.43 16.09
C ILE A 96 -12.60 -22.98 17.51
N THR A 97 -13.74 -23.11 18.20
CA THR A 97 -13.87 -23.69 19.54
C THR A 97 -13.59 -25.18 19.62
N GLU A 98 -13.72 -25.89 18.50
CA GLU A 98 -13.33 -27.31 18.38
C GLU A 98 -11.82 -27.47 18.21
N ARG A 99 -11.14 -26.43 17.70
CA ARG A 99 -9.71 -26.47 17.39
C ARG A 99 -8.84 -25.88 18.49
N LEU A 100 -9.30 -24.87 19.20
CA LEU A 100 -8.54 -24.16 20.21
C LEU A 100 -9.34 -24.01 21.51
N ARG A 101 -8.62 -24.11 22.62
CA ARG A 101 -9.14 -23.87 23.98
C ARG A 101 -8.34 -22.77 24.66
N VAL A 102 -8.99 -21.95 25.47
CA VAL A 102 -8.33 -20.95 26.30
C VAL A 102 -7.32 -21.65 27.22
N GLY A 103 -6.14 -21.07 27.36
CA GLY A 103 -5.00 -21.63 28.11
C GLY A 103 -4.14 -22.64 27.36
N GLN A 104 -4.55 -23.09 26.16
CA GLN A 104 -3.78 -24.03 25.34
C GLN A 104 -2.49 -23.38 24.87
N GLU A 105 -1.36 -24.12 24.98
CA GLU A 105 -0.07 -23.73 24.40
C GLU A 105 0.00 -24.18 22.95
N ILE A 106 0.39 -23.24 22.07
CA ILE A 106 0.50 -23.50 20.63
C ILE A 106 1.77 -22.88 20.05
N LEU A 107 2.29 -23.51 18.99
CA LEU A 107 3.38 -22.98 18.19
C LEU A 107 2.80 -22.16 17.05
N LEU A 108 3.28 -20.93 16.89
CA LEU A 108 2.79 -20.02 15.86
C LEU A 108 3.91 -19.11 15.34
N GLN A 109 3.73 -18.62 14.11
CA GLN A 109 4.62 -17.69 13.46
C GLN A 109 3.89 -16.37 13.18
N VAL A 110 4.54 -15.24 13.45
CA VAL A 110 4.01 -13.92 13.09
C VAL A 110 4.14 -13.72 11.59
N THR A 111 3.04 -13.36 10.94
CA THR A 111 2.97 -13.12 9.49
C THR A 111 2.88 -11.65 9.13
N LYS A 112 2.40 -10.80 10.05
CA LYS A 112 2.32 -9.35 9.86
C LYS A 112 2.60 -8.63 11.17
N GLU A 113 3.30 -7.51 11.06
CA GLU A 113 3.57 -6.60 12.16
C GLU A 113 2.28 -6.05 12.79
N PRO A 114 2.29 -5.68 14.09
CA PRO A 114 1.23 -4.88 14.68
C PRO A 114 1.02 -3.58 13.92
N ARG A 115 -0.22 -3.12 13.82
CA ARG A 115 -0.51 -1.87 13.12
C ARG A 115 -1.60 -1.07 13.84
N GLY A 116 -1.27 0.14 14.29
CA GLY A 116 -2.18 0.99 15.04
C GLY A 116 -2.69 0.29 16.30
N SER A 117 -4.01 0.13 16.43
CA SER A 117 -4.63 -0.58 17.55
C SER A 117 -4.62 -2.11 17.44
N LYS A 118 -4.22 -2.67 16.27
CA LYS A 118 -4.28 -4.12 15.99
C LYS A 118 -2.99 -4.82 16.38
N GLY A 119 -3.09 -5.96 17.09
CA GLY A 119 -1.98 -6.86 17.38
C GLY A 119 -1.38 -7.52 16.13
N ALA A 120 -0.24 -8.18 16.29
CA ALA A 120 0.42 -8.95 15.23
C ALA A 120 -0.51 -10.05 14.69
N ARG A 121 -0.50 -10.30 13.36
CA ARG A 121 -1.19 -11.47 12.80
C ARG A 121 -0.29 -12.68 12.82
N ALA A 122 -0.81 -13.81 13.24
CA ALA A 122 -0.07 -15.05 13.34
C ALA A 122 -0.74 -16.20 12.56
N THR A 123 0.03 -17.27 12.33
CA THR A 123 -0.38 -18.53 11.70
C THR A 123 0.28 -19.72 12.38
N THR A 124 -0.37 -20.88 12.37
CA THR A 124 0.24 -22.15 12.78
C THR A 124 0.96 -22.87 11.64
N TYR A 125 0.89 -22.33 10.43
CA TYR A 125 1.63 -22.80 9.26
C TYR A 125 3.03 -22.19 9.25
N VAL A 126 3.96 -22.83 10.02
CA VAL A 126 5.34 -22.34 10.09
C VAL A 126 6.03 -22.52 8.74
N ALA A 127 6.64 -21.43 8.26
CA ALA A 127 7.45 -21.40 7.05
C ALA A 127 8.83 -20.86 7.37
N LEU A 128 9.87 -21.64 7.09
CA LEU A 128 11.27 -21.27 7.28
C LEU A 128 11.90 -21.05 5.90
N PRO A 129 12.09 -19.79 5.47
CA PRO A 129 12.65 -19.50 4.17
C PRO A 129 14.18 -19.65 4.19
N GLY A 130 14.69 -20.52 3.28
CA GLY A 130 16.07 -20.58 2.86
C GLY A 130 16.32 -19.74 1.61
N HIS A 131 17.47 -19.94 0.97
CA HIS A 131 17.81 -19.26 -0.27
C HIS A 131 17.06 -19.86 -1.47
N TYR A 132 17.12 -21.19 -1.63
CA TYR A 132 16.54 -21.93 -2.74
C TYR A 132 15.19 -22.55 -2.42
N VAL A 133 14.94 -22.88 -1.16
CA VAL A 133 13.71 -23.53 -0.74
C VAL A 133 13.09 -22.86 0.49
N VAL A 134 11.79 -23.09 0.70
CA VAL A 134 11.11 -22.80 1.95
C VAL A 134 10.70 -24.12 2.58
N LEU A 135 11.16 -24.39 3.80
CA LEU A 135 10.75 -25.53 4.56
C LEU A 135 9.43 -25.22 5.29
N MET A 136 8.46 -26.08 5.13
CA MET A 136 7.16 -26.00 5.81
C MET A 136 6.95 -27.22 6.71
N PRO A 137 7.50 -27.22 7.94
CA PRO A 137 7.51 -28.41 8.79
C PRO A 137 6.13 -28.88 9.22
N THR A 138 5.17 -27.96 9.24
CA THR A 138 3.81 -28.18 9.72
C THR A 138 2.83 -28.64 8.63
N VAL A 139 3.21 -28.63 7.35
CA VAL A 139 2.40 -29.09 6.22
C VAL A 139 3.13 -30.13 5.39
N THR A 140 2.43 -30.81 4.50
CA THR A 140 2.98 -31.78 3.54
C THR A 140 2.82 -31.25 2.12
N GLY A 141 3.60 -31.81 1.20
CA GLY A 141 3.49 -31.48 -0.22
C GLY A 141 4.67 -30.66 -0.76
N VAL A 142 4.75 -30.57 -2.09
CA VAL A 142 5.83 -29.88 -2.79
C VAL A 142 5.24 -28.82 -3.71
N GLY A 143 5.70 -27.59 -3.55
CA GLY A 143 5.42 -26.46 -4.43
C GLY A 143 6.66 -26.03 -5.22
N VAL A 144 6.45 -25.41 -6.38
CA VAL A 144 7.50 -24.73 -7.17
C VAL A 144 7.00 -23.33 -7.48
N SER A 145 7.87 -22.34 -7.41
CA SER A 145 7.55 -20.95 -7.71
C SER A 145 6.86 -20.84 -9.07
N ARG A 146 5.75 -20.08 -9.12
CA ARG A 146 5.00 -19.81 -10.37
C ARG A 146 5.74 -18.89 -11.33
N ARG A 147 6.87 -18.31 -10.92
CA ARG A 147 7.70 -17.39 -11.70
C ARG A 147 8.74 -18.11 -12.57
N ILE A 148 8.93 -19.39 -12.35
CA ILE A 148 9.74 -20.22 -13.22
C ILE A 148 8.85 -20.60 -14.40
N ASP A 149 9.05 -19.98 -15.55
CA ASP A 149 8.18 -20.13 -16.71
C ASP A 149 8.48 -21.42 -17.49
N ASP A 150 9.73 -21.92 -17.44
CA ASP A 150 10.12 -23.17 -18.08
C ASP A 150 9.47 -24.39 -17.37
N GLU A 151 8.55 -25.03 -18.08
CA GLU A 151 7.82 -26.21 -17.57
C GLU A 151 8.73 -27.43 -17.37
N GLN A 152 9.80 -27.59 -18.13
CA GLN A 152 10.77 -28.68 -17.96
C GLN A 152 11.56 -28.47 -16.67
N GLU A 153 12.03 -27.24 -16.45
CA GLU A 153 12.71 -26.87 -15.21
C GLU A 153 11.80 -27.00 -13.99
N ARG A 154 10.53 -26.59 -14.11
CA ARG A 154 9.54 -26.79 -13.04
C ARG A 154 9.35 -28.26 -12.68
N LYS A 155 9.31 -29.15 -13.68
CA LYS A 155 9.21 -30.60 -13.46
C LYS A 155 10.49 -31.14 -12.80
N ARG A 156 11.66 -30.73 -13.26
CA ARG A 156 12.96 -31.10 -12.69
C ARG A 156 13.04 -30.72 -11.20
N LEU A 157 12.74 -29.44 -10.89
CA LEU A 157 12.78 -28.92 -9.53
C LEU A 157 11.75 -29.57 -8.62
N ARG A 158 10.55 -29.86 -9.13
CA ARG A 158 9.53 -30.61 -8.38
C ARG A 158 9.99 -32.02 -8.01
N GLY A 159 10.62 -32.71 -8.95
CA GLY A 159 11.21 -34.03 -8.71
C GLY A 159 12.34 -34.00 -7.69
N LEU A 160 13.21 -32.98 -7.74
CA LEU A 160 14.24 -32.75 -6.72
C LEU A 160 13.64 -32.53 -5.33
N ALA A 161 12.68 -31.63 -5.21
CA ALA A 161 12.05 -31.32 -3.94
C ALA A 161 11.29 -32.53 -3.33
N GLN A 162 10.70 -33.39 -4.17
CA GLN A 162 10.09 -34.65 -3.71
C GLN A 162 11.11 -35.62 -3.09
N ARG A 163 12.31 -35.71 -3.68
CA ARG A 163 13.40 -36.53 -3.16
C ARG A 163 14.01 -35.96 -1.88
N LEU A 164 14.25 -34.65 -1.87
CA LEU A 164 14.91 -33.93 -0.78
C LEU A 164 13.98 -33.66 0.40
N GLY A 165 12.65 -33.74 0.24
CA GLY A 165 11.69 -33.50 1.30
C GLY A 165 12.00 -34.36 2.54
N PRO A 166 12.27 -33.76 3.72
CA PRO A 166 12.68 -34.48 4.90
C PRO A 166 11.50 -35.24 5.51
N PRO A 167 11.77 -36.38 6.18
CA PRO A 167 10.75 -37.15 6.87
C PRO A 167 10.15 -36.31 8.00
N ARG A 168 8.87 -36.50 8.24
CA ARG A 168 8.13 -35.86 9.33
C ARG A 168 7.94 -36.86 10.46
N ALA A 169 8.31 -36.45 11.68
CA ALA A 169 8.19 -37.34 12.84
C ALA A 169 6.71 -37.69 13.08
N GLY A 170 6.45 -39.02 13.25
CA GLY A 170 5.12 -39.54 13.55
C GLY A 170 4.11 -39.52 12.38
N VAL A 171 4.55 -39.24 11.14
CA VAL A 171 3.67 -39.20 9.96
C VAL A 171 4.38 -39.88 8.77
N ARG A 172 3.62 -40.64 7.95
CA ARG A 172 4.16 -41.26 6.72
C ARG A 172 4.61 -40.24 5.69
N ASP A 173 4.03 -39.02 5.74
CA ASP A 173 4.30 -37.95 4.78
C ASP A 173 5.57 -37.19 5.14
N ARG A 174 6.21 -36.63 4.12
CA ARG A 174 7.36 -35.73 4.25
C ARG A 174 6.92 -34.31 4.61
N MET A 175 7.83 -33.52 5.22
CA MET A 175 7.62 -32.10 5.43
C MET A 175 7.46 -31.38 4.09
N GLY A 176 6.64 -30.34 4.05
CA GLY A 176 6.43 -29.54 2.85
C GLY A 176 7.67 -28.76 2.43
N LEU A 177 7.92 -28.70 1.13
CA LEU A 177 8.95 -27.86 0.52
C LEU A 177 8.35 -27.00 -0.58
N ILE A 178 8.73 -25.72 -0.61
CA ILE A 178 8.42 -24.83 -1.72
C ILE A 178 9.74 -24.38 -2.35
N VAL A 179 9.94 -24.74 -3.62
CA VAL A 179 11.12 -24.31 -4.38
C VAL A 179 10.92 -22.87 -4.84
N ARG A 180 11.92 -22.02 -4.57
CA ARG A 180 11.92 -20.61 -4.89
C ARG A 180 12.48 -20.36 -6.30
N THR A 181 12.24 -19.16 -6.84
CA THR A 181 12.75 -18.75 -8.15
C THR A 181 14.29 -18.79 -8.22
N ALA A 182 14.97 -18.49 -7.11
CA ALA A 182 16.42 -18.53 -7.02
C ALA A 182 17.02 -19.93 -7.26
N ALA A 183 16.20 -20.98 -7.24
CA ALA A 183 16.63 -22.37 -7.50
C ALA A 183 16.68 -22.74 -8.97
N GLU A 184 16.25 -21.84 -9.88
CA GLU A 184 16.28 -22.07 -11.32
C GLU A 184 17.72 -22.28 -11.79
N GLY A 185 17.96 -23.39 -12.50
CA GLY A 185 19.29 -23.79 -12.96
C GLY A 185 20.25 -24.31 -11.89
N MET A 186 19.86 -24.38 -10.61
CA MET A 186 20.72 -24.84 -9.52
C MET A 186 20.84 -26.36 -9.47
N ALA A 187 21.98 -26.83 -8.96
CA ALA A 187 22.24 -28.26 -8.80
C ALA A 187 21.49 -28.85 -7.58
N GLU A 188 21.28 -30.17 -7.59
CA GLU A 188 20.63 -30.89 -6.48
C GLU A 188 21.36 -30.66 -5.15
N ARG A 189 22.69 -30.58 -5.18
CA ARG A 189 23.52 -30.34 -3.99
C ARG A 189 23.17 -29.02 -3.30
N ASP A 190 22.99 -27.95 -4.08
CA ASP A 190 22.70 -26.62 -3.53
C ASP A 190 21.35 -26.61 -2.79
N LEU A 191 20.34 -27.26 -3.37
CA LEU A 191 19.04 -27.41 -2.72
C LEU A 191 19.12 -28.31 -1.47
N ALA A 192 19.94 -29.39 -1.53
CA ALA A 192 20.11 -30.30 -0.41
C ALA A 192 20.80 -29.64 0.79
N ASP A 193 21.78 -28.78 0.53
CA ASP A 193 22.49 -28.02 1.57
C ASP A 193 21.54 -27.03 2.25
N ASP A 194 20.72 -26.32 1.48
CA ASP A 194 19.70 -25.39 2.00
C ASP A 194 18.64 -26.14 2.84
N VAL A 195 18.16 -27.29 2.37
CA VAL A 195 17.24 -28.16 3.14
C VAL A 195 17.87 -28.62 4.45
N ARG A 196 19.15 -29.03 4.43
CA ARG A 196 19.86 -29.49 5.63
C ARG A 196 19.98 -28.37 6.67
N PHE A 197 20.34 -27.16 6.24
CA PHE A 197 20.39 -25.98 7.10
C PHE A 197 19.03 -25.68 7.74
N LEU A 198 17.95 -25.68 6.94
CA LEU A 198 16.60 -25.43 7.44
C LEU A 198 16.10 -26.50 8.40
N LEU A 199 16.52 -27.75 8.22
CA LEU A 199 16.22 -28.83 9.15
C LEU A 199 16.91 -28.65 10.51
N GLN A 200 18.18 -28.26 10.53
CA GLN A 200 18.89 -27.94 11.76
C GLN A 200 18.21 -26.77 12.49
N LEU A 201 17.80 -25.74 11.74
CA LEU A 201 17.05 -24.62 12.29
C LEU A 201 15.74 -25.07 12.94
N TRP A 202 14.96 -25.93 12.24
CA TRP A 202 13.71 -26.48 12.75
C TRP A 202 13.91 -27.37 13.99
N GLN A 203 14.96 -28.18 14.02
CA GLN A 203 15.34 -28.97 15.20
C GLN A 203 15.60 -28.06 16.41
N GLY A 204 16.33 -26.95 16.22
CA GLY A 204 16.54 -25.96 17.26
C GLY A 204 15.26 -25.30 17.77
N VAL A 205 14.31 -25.00 16.87
CA VAL A 205 12.98 -24.47 17.23
C VAL A 205 12.20 -25.48 18.07
N THR A 206 12.16 -26.74 17.64
CA THR A 206 11.40 -27.78 18.33
C THR A 206 11.99 -28.11 19.71
N GLU A 207 13.30 -28.11 19.86
CA GLU A 207 13.96 -28.32 21.14
C GLU A 207 13.68 -27.19 22.13
N ARG A 208 13.78 -25.92 21.67
CA ARG A 208 13.37 -24.76 22.48
C ARG A 208 11.90 -24.82 22.85
N ALA A 209 11.03 -25.27 21.94
CA ALA A 209 9.61 -25.42 22.23
C ALA A 209 9.31 -26.43 23.33
N ARG A 210 10.14 -27.49 23.45
CA ARG A 210 10.02 -28.52 24.53
C ARG A 210 10.43 -27.97 25.89
N THR A 211 11.49 -27.18 25.94
CA THR A 211 12.11 -26.71 27.19
C THR A 211 11.52 -25.41 27.73
N SER A 212 10.96 -24.55 26.85
CA SER A 212 10.43 -23.25 27.22
C SER A 212 8.96 -23.31 27.63
N ARG A 213 8.55 -22.48 28.60
CA ARG A 213 7.13 -22.23 28.95
C ARG A 213 6.56 -21.11 28.10
N ALA A 214 5.30 -21.22 27.71
CA ALA A 214 4.62 -20.13 27.01
C ALA A 214 4.27 -18.94 27.95
N PRO A 215 4.41 -17.68 27.50
CA PRO A 215 4.86 -17.26 26.17
C PRO A 215 6.40 -17.28 26.04
N ALA A 216 6.94 -17.66 24.85
CA ALA A 216 8.38 -17.68 24.59
C ALA A 216 8.70 -17.47 23.10
N LEU A 217 9.74 -16.69 22.80
CA LEU A 217 10.33 -16.58 21.46
C LEU A 217 11.21 -17.81 21.20
N LEU A 218 10.89 -18.57 20.15
CA LEU A 218 11.61 -19.79 19.78
C LEU A 218 12.60 -19.58 18.63
N TYR A 219 12.27 -18.69 17.72
CA TYR A 219 13.10 -18.33 16.57
C TYR A 219 12.84 -16.88 16.18
N GLN A 220 13.91 -16.16 15.97
CA GLN A 220 13.90 -14.81 15.43
C GLN A 220 14.37 -14.87 13.98
N ASP A 221 13.55 -14.32 13.05
CA ASP A 221 13.92 -14.26 11.64
C ASP A 221 15.06 -13.25 11.42
N LEU A 222 15.68 -13.33 10.26
CA LEU A 222 16.78 -12.46 9.88
C LEU A 222 16.32 -10.99 9.86
N GLY A 223 17.19 -10.09 10.32
CA GLY A 223 17.03 -8.65 10.11
C GLY A 223 17.03 -8.30 8.62
N LEU A 224 16.74 -7.04 8.29
CA LEU A 224 16.57 -6.57 6.92
C LEU A 224 17.72 -6.98 5.99
N ILE A 225 18.97 -6.77 6.40
CA ILE A 225 20.14 -7.14 5.59
C ILE A 225 20.18 -8.64 5.31
N GLY A 226 19.97 -9.46 6.32
CA GLY A 226 19.95 -10.92 6.15
C GLY A 226 18.83 -11.37 5.21
N ARG A 227 17.63 -10.78 5.30
CA ARG A 227 16.54 -11.05 4.35
C ARG A 227 16.88 -10.59 2.94
N VAL A 228 17.53 -9.45 2.77
CA VAL A 228 17.98 -8.95 1.47
C VAL A 228 19.03 -9.88 0.86
N VAL A 229 19.99 -10.34 1.65
CA VAL A 229 20.98 -11.35 1.20
C VAL A 229 20.27 -12.62 0.75
N ARG A 230 19.38 -13.15 1.56
CA ARG A 230 18.64 -14.39 1.26
C ARG A 230 17.71 -14.26 0.03
N ASP A 231 17.04 -13.12 -0.13
CA ASP A 231 15.92 -12.98 -1.07
C ASP A 231 16.26 -12.18 -2.33
N LEU A 232 17.23 -11.26 -2.26
CA LEU A 232 17.52 -10.29 -3.32
C LEU A 232 18.94 -10.40 -3.89
N PHE A 233 19.90 -10.87 -3.09
CA PHE A 233 21.28 -10.96 -3.54
C PHE A 233 21.52 -12.25 -4.32
N THR A 234 21.22 -12.19 -5.61
CA THR A 234 21.35 -13.28 -6.58
C THR A 234 22.49 -13.01 -7.55
N GLY A 235 22.77 -13.97 -8.45
CA GLY A 235 23.78 -13.82 -9.52
C GLY A 235 23.56 -12.62 -10.46
N GLU A 236 22.38 -12.02 -10.44
CA GLU A 236 22.04 -10.81 -11.22
C GLU A 236 22.52 -9.49 -10.56
N VAL A 237 22.98 -9.55 -9.31
CA VAL A 237 23.46 -8.36 -8.58
C VAL A 237 24.97 -8.26 -8.75
N ASP A 238 25.43 -7.13 -9.26
CA ASP A 238 26.85 -6.90 -9.54
C ASP A 238 27.65 -6.59 -8.29
N ARG A 239 27.05 -5.83 -7.35
CA ARG A 239 27.70 -5.51 -6.07
C ARG A 239 26.68 -5.31 -4.95
N PHE A 240 27.12 -5.67 -3.74
CA PHE A 240 26.44 -5.43 -2.49
C PHE A 240 27.36 -4.60 -1.59
N VAL A 241 27.01 -3.35 -1.33
CA VAL A 241 27.85 -2.42 -0.56
C VAL A 241 27.22 -2.19 0.81
N VAL A 242 28.02 -2.32 1.86
CA VAL A 242 27.60 -2.12 3.26
C VAL A 242 28.51 -1.06 3.90
N ASP A 243 27.96 -0.14 4.67
CA ASP A 243 28.72 0.91 5.37
C ASP A 243 29.15 0.54 6.80
N SER A 244 28.62 -0.55 7.35
CA SER A 244 28.97 -1.06 8.68
C SER A 244 29.95 -2.22 8.60
N PRO A 245 31.15 -2.14 9.22
CA PRO A 245 32.09 -3.26 9.26
C PRO A 245 31.51 -4.51 9.93
N ALA A 246 30.73 -4.35 11.00
CA ALA A 246 30.11 -5.47 11.69
C ALA A 246 29.09 -6.22 10.82
N GLU A 247 28.24 -5.47 10.08
CA GLU A 247 27.27 -6.08 9.16
C GLU A 247 27.96 -6.63 7.90
N PHE A 248 29.06 -6.03 7.45
CA PHE A 248 29.86 -6.58 6.36
C PHE A 248 30.37 -8.00 6.70
N GLU A 249 30.95 -8.21 7.89
CA GLU A 249 31.37 -9.55 8.30
C GLU A 249 30.19 -10.50 8.48
N ARG A 250 29.06 -10.05 9.06
CA ARG A 250 27.84 -10.86 9.15
C ARG A 250 27.31 -11.31 7.79
N VAL A 251 27.34 -10.42 6.80
CA VAL A 251 26.94 -10.76 5.42
C VAL A 251 27.89 -11.80 4.83
N ARG A 252 29.19 -11.66 5.06
CA ARG A 252 30.19 -12.65 4.64
C ARG A 252 29.97 -14.02 5.28
N ASP A 253 29.72 -14.03 6.58
CA ASP A 253 29.42 -15.27 7.32
C ASP A 253 28.15 -15.96 6.80
N LEU A 254 27.09 -15.21 6.55
CA LEU A 254 25.87 -15.73 5.93
C LEU A 254 26.15 -16.34 4.56
N LEU A 255 27.04 -15.72 3.78
CA LEU A 255 27.38 -16.15 2.43
C LEU A 255 28.33 -17.35 2.38
N THR A 256 28.91 -17.79 3.50
CA THR A 256 29.77 -19.00 3.51
C THR A 256 29.00 -20.25 3.05
N SER A 257 27.68 -20.28 3.27
CA SER A 257 26.77 -21.34 2.80
C SER A 257 26.25 -21.14 1.36
N PHE A 258 26.73 -20.10 0.65
CA PHE A 258 26.28 -19.72 -0.68
C PHE A 258 27.41 -19.89 -1.71
N PRO A 259 27.11 -19.79 -3.03
CA PRO A 259 28.15 -19.87 -4.05
C PRO A 259 29.26 -18.83 -3.83
N PRO A 260 30.55 -19.22 -3.88
CA PRO A 260 31.69 -18.31 -3.61
C PRO A 260 31.70 -17.01 -4.44
N ARG A 261 31.13 -17.05 -5.65
CA ARG A 261 31.02 -15.90 -6.55
C ARG A 261 30.22 -14.72 -5.98
N LEU A 262 29.29 -14.98 -5.04
CA LEU A 262 28.52 -13.92 -4.38
C LEU A 262 29.37 -13.20 -3.33
N LEU A 263 30.25 -13.93 -2.67
CA LEU A 263 31.13 -13.36 -1.63
C LEU A 263 32.05 -12.25 -2.20
N GLU A 264 32.58 -12.46 -3.41
CA GLU A 264 33.47 -11.50 -4.10
C GLU A 264 32.77 -10.18 -4.46
N ARG A 265 31.44 -10.17 -4.51
CA ARG A 265 30.63 -9.00 -4.86
C ARG A 265 30.24 -8.14 -3.65
N VAL A 266 30.56 -8.59 -2.43
CA VAL A 266 30.30 -7.83 -1.20
C VAL A 266 31.44 -6.87 -0.96
N GLN A 267 31.13 -5.60 -0.74
CA GLN A 267 32.09 -4.53 -0.57
C GLN A 267 31.78 -3.71 0.69
N LEU A 268 32.81 -3.35 1.43
CA LEU A 268 32.70 -2.40 2.53
C LEU A 268 32.88 -0.99 1.99
N HIS A 269 31.93 -0.11 2.28
CA HIS A 269 32.03 1.32 2.00
C HIS A 269 33.12 1.93 2.89
N ARG A 270 34.10 2.61 2.27
CA ARG A 270 35.26 3.19 2.97
C ARG A 270 35.37 4.70 2.81
N ASP A 271 34.50 5.33 2.00
CA ASP A 271 34.45 6.79 1.87
C ASP A 271 33.94 7.38 3.21
N PRO A 272 34.52 8.47 3.72
CA PRO A 272 34.07 9.11 4.95
C PRO A 272 32.67 9.75 4.82
N ARG A 273 32.21 10.00 3.59
CA ARG A 273 30.86 10.50 3.34
C ARG A 273 29.83 9.36 3.44
N PRO A 274 28.60 9.64 3.91
CA PRO A 274 27.55 8.63 3.99
C PRO A 274 27.30 7.93 2.65
N LEU A 275 27.15 6.60 2.67
CA LEU A 275 26.96 5.76 1.48
C LEU A 275 25.81 6.26 0.59
N PHE A 276 24.66 6.60 1.18
CA PHE A 276 23.49 7.03 0.44
C PHE A 276 23.60 8.45 -0.12
N GLU A 277 24.40 9.29 0.49
CA GLU A 277 24.72 10.62 -0.05
C GLU A 277 25.59 10.49 -1.30
N VAL A 278 26.68 9.69 -1.23
CA VAL A 278 27.60 9.44 -2.34
C VAL A 278 26.85 8.81 -3.54
N ALA A 279 25.95 7.89 -3.26
CA ALA A 279 25.15 7.22 -4.29
C ALA A 279 23.93 8.06 -4.78
N GLY A 280 23.71 9.25 -4.22
CA GLY A 280 22.57 10.10 -4.59
C GLY A 280 21.19 9.56 -4.16
N VAL A 281 21.16 8.52 -3.32
CA VAL A 281 19.94 7.85 -2.86
C VAL A 281 19.05 8.78 -2.06
N GLU A 282 19.63 9.61 -1.16
CA GLU A 282 18.86 10.54 -0.32
C GLU A 282 17.99 11.50 -1.16
N ARG A 283 18.57 12.05 -2.22
CA ARG A 283 17.84 12.94 -3.15
C ARG A 283 16.67 12.25 -3.85
N GLU A 284 16.85 10.98 -4.24
CA GLU A 284 15.78 10.22 -4.90
C GLU A 284 14.66 9.84 -3.93
N ILE A 285 14.99 9.59 -2.64
CA ILE A 285 14.00 9.36 -1.59
C ILE A 285 13.19 10.64 -1.35
N GLU A 286 13.85 11.79 -1.21
CA GLU A 286 13.15 13.08 -1.08
C GLU A 286 12.18 13.31 -2.24
N ARG A 287 12.65 13.11 -3.48
CA ARG A 287 11.79 13.19 -4.68
C ARG A 287 10.63 12.21 -4.63
N ALA A 288 10.86 10.98 -4.18
CA ALA A 288 9.82 9.98 -4.05
C ALA A 288 8.79 10.31 -2.95
N LEU A 289 9.13 11.16 -1.99
CA LEU A 289 8.18 11.65 -0.99
C LEU A 289 7.33 12.82 -1.49
N HIS A 290 7.73 13.50 -2.57
CA HIS A 290 6.89 14.56 -3.13
C HIS A 290 5.66 14.01 -3.85
N ARG A 291 4.54 14.72 -3.72
CA ARG A 291 3.30 14.44 -4.44
C ARG A 291 3.51 14.54 -5.97
N LYS A 292 4.38 15.46 -6.41
CA LYS A 292 4.66 15.75 -7.81
C LYS A 292 6.02 15.19 -8.23
N VAL A 293 6.05 14.43 -9.34
CA VAL A 293 7.25 13.86 -9.94
C VAL A 293 7.39 14.36 -11.36
N TRP A 294 8.53 14.98 -11.67
CA TRP A 294 8.82 15.52 -12.99
C TRP A 294 9.30 14.45 -13.96
N LEU A 295 8.83 14.55 -15.19
CA LEU A 295 9.26 13.71 -16.32
C LEU A 295 10.39 14.39 -17.11
N PRO A 296 11.25 13.63 -17.81
CA PRO A 296 12.35 14.19 -18.63
C PRO A 296 11.87 15.19 -19.70
N SER A 297 10.68 15.00 -20.25
CA SER A 297 10.08 15.91 -21.22
C SER A 297 9.65 17.27 -20.63
N GLY A 298 9.53 17.37 -19.30
CA GLY A 298 8.97 18.55 -18.62
C GLY A 298 7.49 18.42 -18.25
N GLY A 299 6.88 17.26 -18.56
CA GLY A 299 5.63 16.83 -17.96
C GLY A 299 5.82 16.40 -16.50
N TYR A 300 4.75 16.00 -15.84
CA TYR A 300 4.83 15.51 -14.47
C TYR A 300 3.68 14.57 -14.09
N LEU A 301 3.95 13.73 -13.11
CA LEU A 301 2.98 12.88 -12.43
C LEU A 301 2.56 13.51 -11.11
N VAL A 302 1.30 13.34 -10.74
CA VAL A 302 0.76 13.69 -9.42
C VAL A 302 0.24 12.44 -8.75
N PHE A 303 0.74 12.14 -7.56
CA PHE A 303 0.35 10.97 -6.77
C PHE A 303 -0.60 11.40 -5.67
N ASP A 304 -1.84 10.95 -5.73
CA ASP A 304 -2.85 11.17 -4.69
C ASP A 304 -3.30 9.84 -4.10
N ARG A 305 -3.23 9.78 -2.78
CA ARG A 305 -3.65 8.60 -2.04
C ARG A 305 -4.97 8.88 -1.34
N THR A 306 -5.94 8.01 -1.60
CA THR A 306 -7.19 7.92 -0.85
C THR A 306 -7.12 6.74 0.14
N GLU A 307 -8.17 6.55 0.91
CA GLU A 307 -8.27 5.39 1.82
C GLU A 307 -8.26 4.04 1.06
N ALA A 308 -8.90 3.98 -0.10
CA ALA A 308 -9.11 2.76 -0.88
C ALA A 308 -8.11 2.56 -2.02
N ALA A 309 -7.64 3.64 -2.66
CA ALA A 309 -6.86 3.58 -3.89
C ALA A 309 -5.79 4.67 -3.95
N THR A 310 -4.80 4.48 -4.82
CA THR A 310 -3.86 5.53 -5.23
C THR A 310 -4.20 5.95 -6.65
N VAL A 311 -4.30 7.26 -6.89
CA VAL A 311 -4.53 7.84 -8.21
C VAL A 311 -3.27 8.54 -8.65
N ILE A 312 -2.87 8.34 -9.91
CA ILE A 312 -1.71 8.95 -10.55
C ILE A 312 -2.21 9.72 -11.76
N ASP A 313 -2.14 11.04 -11.69
CA ASP A 313 -2.56 11.95 -12.75
C ASP A 313 -1.36 12.39 -13.59
N VAL A 314 -1.49 12.36 -14.92
CA VAL A 314 -0.43 12.69 -15.89
C VAL A 314 -0.67 14.06 -16.50
N ASN A 315 0.33 14.93 -16.43
CA ASN A 315 0.25 16.28 -16.94
C ASN A 315 1.40 16.60 -17.92
N THR A 316 1.11 17.33 -19.00
CA THR A 316 2.14 17.80 -19.95
C THR A 316 3.05 18.89 -19.37
N GLY A 317 2.60 19.59 -18.32
CA GLY A 317 3.34 20.69 -17.71
C GLY A 317 3.59 21.84 -18.70
N LYS A 318 4.85 22.26 -18.82
CA LYS A 318 5.29 23.31 -19.76
C LYS A 318 5.75 22.74 -21.10
N TYR A 319 5.62 21.44 -21.31
CA TYR A 319 6.08 20.79 -22.53
C TYR A 319 5.13 21.05 -23.70
N VAL A 320 5.56 21.87 -24.65
CA VAL A 320 4.74 22.31 -25.81
C VAL A 320 4.97 21.41 -27.05
N GLY A 321 5.99 20.52 -26.98
CA GLY A 321 6.36 19.69 -28.14
C GLY A 321 7.09 20.45 -29.24
N LYS A 322 7.70 19.71 -30.17
CA LYS A 322 8.42 20.29 -31.33
C LYS A 322 7.73 20.02 -32.66
N THR A 323 6.80 19.06 -32.71
CA THR A 323 6.18 18.58 -33.94
C THR A 323 4.68 18.83 -33.95
N ASP A 324 3.92 17.99 -33.26
CA ASP A 324 2.47 18.04 -33.19
C ASP A 324 1.97 17.63 -31.79
N GLN A 325 0.75 17.99 -31.48
CA GLN A 325 0.15 17.72 -30.19
C GLN A 325 0.00 16.20 -29.90
N PRO A 326 -0.48 15.35 -30.82
CA PRO A 326 -0.61 13.92 -30.57
C PRO A 326 0.72 13.19 -30.27
N SER A 327 1.81 13.56 -30.95
CA SER A 327 3.15 13.00 -30.68
C SER A 327 3.70 13.47 -29.34
N THR A 328 3.39 14.69 -28.93
CA THR A 328 3.76 15.25 -27.61
C THR A 328 3.05 14.49 -26.49
N ILE A 329 1.74 14.27 -26.62
CA ILE A 329 0.93 13.49 -25.68
C ILE A 329 1.45 12.07 -25.57
N LEU A 330 1.65 11.38 -26.72
CA LEU A 330 2.17 10.02 -26.74
C LEU A 330 3.50 9.90 -26.00
N LYS A 331 4.44 10.82 -26.27
CA LYS A 331 5.76 10.81 -25.62
C LYS A 331 5.62 11.00 -24.12
N THR A 332 4.82 11.96 -23.67
CA THR A 332 4.58 12.22 -22.25
C THR A 332 3.94 11.02 -21.57
N ASN A 333 2.95 10.39 -22.18
CA ASN A 333 2.28 9.21 -21.65
C ASN A 333 3.20 7.98 -21.56
N ILE A 334 4.11 7.79 -22.54
CA ILE A 334 5.11 6.70 -22.48
C ILE A 334 6.12 6.96 -21.34
N GLU A 335 6.60 8.20 -21.18
CA GLU A 335 7.47 8.56 -20.06
C GLU A 335 6.75 8.37 -18.73
N ALA A 336 5.48 8.78 -18.66
CA ALA A 336 4.60 8.62 -17.49
C ALA A 336 4.39 7.13 -17.13
N ALA A 337 4.17 6.27 -18.10
CA ALA A 337 4.01 4.83 -17.90
C ALA A 337 5.26 4.20 -17.26
N ARG A 338 6.44 4.55 -17.75
CA ARG A 338 7.72 4.04 -17.24
C ARG A 338 8.03 4.59 -15.84
N GLU A 339 7.93 5.91 -15.68
CA GLU A 339 8.22 6.55 -14.40
C GLU A 339 7.17 6.21 -13.35
N GLY A 340 5.89 6.15 -13.73
CA GLY A 340 4.79 5.70 -12.86
C GLY A 340 5.04 4.29 -12.32
N ALA A 341 5.41 3.34 -13.18
CA ALA A 341 5.77 1.99 -12.77
C ALA A 341 6.99 1.97 -11.82
N ARG A 342 8.03 2.77 -12.10
CA ARG A 342 9.20 2.93 -11.23
C ARG A 342 8.80 3.47 -9.85
N GLN A 343 7.98 4.52 -9.81
CA GLN A 343 7.53 5.16 -8.58
C GLN A 343 6.60 4.26 -7.76
N ILE A 344 5.71 3.49 -8.41
CA ILE A 344 4.88 2.49 -7.74
C ILE A 344 5.77 1.47 -7.01
N ARG A 345 6.84 1.02 -7.65
CA ARG A 345 7.80 0.06 -7.09
C ARG A 345 8.64 0.70 -5.99
N LEU A 346 9.22 1.89 -6.21
CA LEU A 346 10.07 2.60 -5.26
C LEU A 346 9.33 2.98 -3.98
N ARG A 347 8.10 3.47 -4.11
CA ARG A 347 7.24 3.86 -2.98
C ARG A 347 6.54 2.68 -2.33
N ASP A 348 6.66 1.46 -2.89
CA ASP A 348 5.93 0.24 -2.52
C ASP A 348 4.40 0.47 -2.43
N ILE A 349 3.85 1.19 -3.42
CA ILE A 349 2.41 1.43 -3.51
C ILE A 349 1.72 0.11 -3.81
N GLY A 350 0.73 -0.26 -2.99
CA GLY A 350 -0.04 -1.51 -3.16
C GLY A 350 -1.54 -1.30 -2.96
N GLY A 351 -2.32 -2.22 -3.48
CA GLY A 351 -3.78 -2.14 -3.54
C GLY A 351 -4.26 -1.75 -4.94
N ILE A 352 -5.36 -1.03 -5.02
CA ILE A 352 -5.91 -0.50 -6.27
C ILE A 352 -5.13 0.76 -6.65
N ILE A 353 -4.68 0.85 -7.89
CA ILE A 353 -3.95 1.98 -8.44
C ILE A 353 -4.62 2.35 -9.76
N LEU A 354 -4.94 3.63 -9.93
CA LEU A 354 -5.51 4.20 -11.13
C LEU A 354 -4.49 5.18 -11.73
N ILE A 355 -4.19 5.03 -13.02
CA ILE A 355 -3.36 5.99 -13.74
C ILE A 355 -4.25 6.69 -14.75
N ASP A 356 -4.30 8.01 -14.66
CA ASP A 356 -5.05 8.89 -15.55
C ASP A 356 -4.07 9.46 -16.59
N PHE A 357 -4.02 8.82 -17.76
CA PHE A 357 -3.19 9.26 -18.86
C PHE A 357 -3.86 10.39 -19.62
N ILE A 358 -3.05 11.28 -20.19
CA ILE A 358 -3.55 12.33 -21.06
C ILE A 358 -4.33 11.71 -22.22
N ASP A 359 -5.51 12.21 -22.54
CA ASP A 359 -6.39 11.69 -23.58
C ASP A 359 -5.69 11.49 -24.93
N MET A 360 -5.97 10.34 -25.53
CA MET A 360 -5.41 9.93 -26.82
C MET A 360 -6.52 9.48 -27.75
N ASP A 361 -6.69 10.17 -28.90
CA ASP A 361 -7.68 9.81 -29.92
C ASP A 361 -7.27 8.51 -30.64
N SER A 362 -5.97 8.29 -30.86
CA SER A 362 -5.45 7.15 -31.60
C SER A 362 -5.39 5.89 -30.73
N GLU A 363 -6.12 4.84 -31.16
CA GLU A 363 -6.03 3.51 -30.54
C GLU A 363 -4.62 2.93 -30.61
N LYS A 364 -3.86 3.23 -31.68
CA LYS A 364 -2.46 2.83 -31.80
C LYS A 364 -1.60 3.43 -30.68
N HIS A 365 -1.82 4.70 -30.33
CA HIS A 365 -1.11 5.38 -29.25
C HIS A 365 -1.49 4.77 -27.90
N ARG A 366 -2.76 4.50 -27.65
CA ARG A 366 -3.21 3.82 -26.42
C ARG A 366 -2.53 2.48 -26.23
N ARG A 367 -2.47 1.66 -27.29
CA ARG A 367 -1.76 0.36 -27.25
C ARG A 367 -0.27 0.50 -26.96
N GLN A 368 0.39 1.54 -27.50
CA GLN A 368 1.80 1.79 -27.23
C GLN A 368 2.08 2.18 -25.78
N VAL A 369 1.22 3.02 -25.20
CA VAL A 369 1.32 3.40 -23.78
C VAL A 369 1.07 2.19 -22.88
N LEU A 370 0.03 1.40 -23.17
CA LEU A 370 -0.26 0.19 -22.40
C LEU A 370 0.88 -0.83 -22.48
N ALA A 371 1.47 -1.03 -23.66
CA ALA A 371 2.64 -1.91 -23.85
C ALA A 371 3.86 -1.41 -23.07
N ALA A 372 4.11 -0.09 -23.05
CA ALA A 372 5.19 0.51 -22.29
C ALA A 372 4.99 0.31 -20.77
N LEU A 373 3.76 0.44 -20.27
CA LEU A 373 3.42 0.18 -18.88
C LEU A 373 3.59 -1.30 -18.53
N GLN A 374 3.07 -2.20 -19.37
CA GLN A 374 3.21 -3.65 -19.18
C GLN A 374 4.67 -4.09 -19.13
N ASP A 375 5.53 -3.53 -19.98
CA ASP A 375 6.95 -3.81 -19.97
C ASP A 375 7.64 -3.28 -18.71
N ALA A 376 7.30 -2.07 -18.28
CA ALA A 376 7.87 -1.46 -17.08
C ALA A 376 7.51 -2.22 -15.80
N VAL A 377 6.27 -2.72 -15.68
CA VAL A 377 5.83 -3.46 -14.48
C VAL A 377 6.35 -4.90 -14.44
N ARG A 378 6.80 -5.49 -15.56
CA ARG A 378 7.42 -6.83 -15.56
C ARG A 378 8.68 -6.91 -14.68
N ARG A 379 9.34 -5.78 -14.48
CA ARG A 379 10.53 -5.68 -13.61
C ARG A 379 10.18 -5.69 -12.13
N ASP A 380 8.92 -5.53 -11.76
CA ASP A 380 8.48 -5.61 -10.36
C ASP A 380 8.40 -7.07 -9.90
N ARG A 381 8.99 -7.35 -8.75
CA ARG A 381 8.91 -8.67 -8.11
C ARG A 381 7.54 -8.94 -7.52
N THR A 382 6.78 -7.90 -7.23
CA THR A 382 5.42 -8.02 -6.70
C THR A 382 4.43 -8.22 -7.83
N LYS A 383 3.48 -9.12 -7.65
CA LYS A 383 2.48 -9.42 -8.65
C LYS A 383 1.60 -8.20 -8.90
N ILE A 384 1.61 -7.74 -10.14
CA ILE A 384 0.77 -6.66 -10.67
C ILE A 384 -0.21 -7.28 -11.68
N HIS A 385 -1.46 -6.87 -11.61
CA HIS A 385 -2.46 -7.13 -12.64
C HIS A 385 -2.89 -5.79 -13.22
N ILE A 386 -2.70 -5.64 -14.52
CA ILE A 386 -3.25 -4.52 -15.29
C ILE A 386 -4.56 -5.04 -15.89
N ILE A 387 -5.66 -4.29 -15.72
CA ILE A 387 -6.97 -4.68 -16.24
C ILE A 387 -7.08 -4.24 -17.68
N ASP A 388 -7.15 -2.96 -17.97
CA ASP A 388 -7.12 -2.42 -19.34
C ASP A 388 -6.97 -0.89 -19.30
N LEU A 389 -6.79 -0.28 -20.50
CA LEU A 389 -6.89 1.15 -20.75
C LEU A 389 -8.29 1.48 -21.23
N THR A 390 -9.07 2.20 -20.44
CA THR A 390 -10.42 2.62 -20.80
C THR A 390 -10.41 3.65 -21.93
N GLY A 391 -11.59 3.86 -22.56
CA GLY A 391 -11.76 4.90 -23.58
C GLY A 391 -11.48 6.32 -23.08
N LEU A 392 -11.51 6.53 -21.77
CA LEU A 392 -11.23 7.81 -21.08
C LEU A 392 -9.76 7.97 -20.65
N GLY A 393 -8.84 7.15 -21.13
CA GLY A 393 -7.42 7.26 -20.76
C GLY A 393 -7.05 6.63 -19.40
N LEU A 394 -8.00 6.10 -18.65
CA LEU A 394 -7.75 5.51 -17.34
C LEU A 394 -7.23 4.07 -17.45
N VAL A 395 -6.14 3.78 -16.75
CA VAL A 395 -5.63 2.42 -16.54
C VAL A 395 -5.85 2.02 -15.10
N GLU A 396 -6.54 0.90 -14.92
CA GLU A 396 -6.71 0.26 -13.63
C GLU A 396 -5.68 -0.86 -13.47
N LEU A 397 -4.95 -0.85 -12.35
CA LEU A 397 -4.05 -1.93 -11.98
C LEU A 397 -4.15 -2.24 -10.49
N THR A 398 -3.82 -3.48 -10.15
CA THR A 398 -3.74 -3.92 -8.76
C THR A 398 -2.35 -4.47 -8.47
N ARG A 399 -1.77 -4.08 -7.33
CA ARG A 399 -0.48 -4.58 -6.83
C ARG A 399 -0.65 -5.15 -5.43
N LYS A 400 -0.15 -6.35 -5.20
CA LYS A 400 -0.21 -6.98 -3.88
C LYS A 400 0.57 -6.15 -2.86
N ARG A 401 -0.05 -5.79 -1.72
CA ARG A 401 0.65 -5.15 -0.59
C ARG A 401 1.53 -6.18 0.11
N VAL A 402 2.83 -5.94 0.15
CA VAL A 402 3.82 -6.83 0.80
C VAL A 402 4.40 -6.17 2.04
N TYR A 403 4.83 -4.91 1.93
CA TYR A 403 5.41 -4.12 3.01
C TYR A 403 4.59 -2.86 3.29
N GLN A 404 5.02 -2.07 4.26
CA GLN A 404 4.55 -0.70 4.44
C GLN A 404 5.13 0.16 3.31
N ASN A 405 4.31 1.06 2.75
CA ASN A 405 4.81 1.95 1.72
C ASN A 405 5.72 3.04 2.30
N LEU A 406 6.57 3.62 1.44
CA LEU A 406 7.56 4.63 1.82
C LEU A 406 6.93 5.80 2.60
N GLU A 407 5.76 6.26 2.19
CA GLU A 407 5.08 7.37 2.84
C GLU A 407 4.61 7.02 4.26
N GLU A 408 4.08 5.81 4.48
CA GLU A 408 3.67 5.33 5.82
C GLU A 408 4.84 5.17 6.78
N ILE A 409 6.05 4.87 6.25
CA ILE A 409 7.27 4.73 7.06
C ILE A 409 7.84 6.10 7.43
N MET A 410 7.82 7.05 6.49
CA MET A 410 8.56 8.32 6.59
C MET A 410 7.70 9.49 7.06
N ARG A 411 6.35 9.39 7.03
CA ARG A 411 5.43 10.50 7.31
C ARG A 411 4.34 10.11 8.29
N ILE A 412 3.86 11.10 9.00
CA ILE A 412 2.65 11.03 9.83
C ILE A 412 1.58 11.96 9.25
N ALA A 413 0.32 11.76 9.62
CA ALA A 413 -0.73 12.71 9.29
C ALA A 413 -0.35 14.10 9.81
N CYS A 414 -0.57 15.13 8.98
CA CYS A 414 -0.26 16.50 9.35
C CYS A 414 -1.08 16.90 10.60
N PRO A 415 -0.45 17.28 11.73
CA PRO A 415 -1.17 17.60 12.96
C PRO A 415 -2.00 18.89 12.83
N TYR A 416 -1.68 19.76 11.87
CA TYR A 416 -2.43 20.98 11.64
C TYR A 416 -3.79 20.74 10.98
N CYS A 417 -3.86 19.92 9.94
CA CYS A 417 -5.12 19.60 9.24
C CYS A 417 -5.62 18.18 9.52
N GLU A 418 -4.99 17.44 10.44
CA GLU A 418 -5.33 16.06 10.81
C GLU A 418 -5.39 15.11 9.60
N GLY A 419 -4.59 15.39 8.58
CA GLY A 419 -4.56 14.61 7.34
C GLY A 419 -5.62 15.02 6.29
N ARG A 420 -6.47 16.02 6.59
CA ARG A 420 -7.51 16.51 5.65
C ARG A 420 -6.95 17.20 4.40
N GLY A 421 -5.70 17.69 4.45
CA GLY A 421 -5.05 18.46 3.38
C GLY A 421 -5.60 19.88 3.17
N ARG A 422 -6.71 20.24 3.82
CA ARG A 422 -7.36 21.55 3.73
C ARG A 422 -7.91 21.95 5.09
N VAL A 423 -7.96 23.26 5.32
CA VAL A 423 -8.62 23.89 6.47
C VAL A 423 -9.62 24.94 5.96
N LEU A 424 -10.53 25.37 6.82
CA LEU A 424 -11.45 26.44 6.48
C LEU A 424 -10.69 27.75 6.20
N SER A 425 -11.16 28.55 5.25
CA SER A 425 -10.59 29.87 5.01
C SER A 425 -10.86 30.81 6.19
N ALA A 426 -9.97 31.78 6.40
CA ALA A 426 -10.14 32.80 7.44
C ALA A 426 -11.50 33.48 7.36
N GLU A 427 -11.98 33.79 6.16
CA GLU A 427 -13.30 34.39 5.91
C GLU A 427 -14.44 33.47 6.41
N SER A 428 -14.38 32.16 6.07
CA SER A 428 -15.40 31.19 6.51
C SER A 428 -15.43 31.04 8.03
N VAL A 429 -14.26 31.06 8.67
CA VAL A 429 -14.13 31.01 10.12
C VAL A 429 -14.66 32.30 10.75
N ALA A 430 -14.28 33.46 10.20
CA ALA A 430 -14.76 34.77 10.68
C ALA A 430 -16.30 34.87 10.66
N VAL A 431 -16.95 34.37 9.60
CA VAL A 431 -18.42 34.32 9.54
C VAL A 431 -19.01 33.46 10.65
N ARG A 432 -18.42 32.31 10.96
CA ARG A 432 -18.86 31.44 12.08
C ARG A 432 -18.67 32.13 13.42
N VAL A 433 -17.48 32.69 13.66
CA VAL A 433 -17.15 33.43 14.88
C VAL A 433 -18.12 34.60 15.07
N ARG A 434 -18.41 35.38 14.02
CA ARG A 434 -19.36 36.50 14.08
C ARG A 434 -20.77 36.04 14.49
N ARG A 435 -21.26 34.89 14.00
CA ARG A 435 -22.56 34.35 14.41
C ARG A 435 -22.55 34.00 15.90
N GLU A 436 -21.47 33.44 16.41
CA GLU A 436 -21.35 33.07 17.81
C GLU A 436 -21.20 34.29 18.73
N ILE A 437 -20.45 35.33 18.28
CA ILE A 437 -20.41 36.60 18.95
C ILE A 437 -21.83 37.18 19.09
N GLY A 438 -22.64 37.17 18.02
CA GLY A 438 -24.02 37.59 18.04
C GLY A 438 -24.86 36.82 19.05
N ARG A 439 -24.73 35.49 19.05
CA ARG A 439 -25.43 34.64 20.04
C ARG A 439 -25.04 35.00 21.48
N LEU A 440 -23.76 35.10 21.81
CA LEU A 440 -23.25 35.44 23.12
C LEU A 440 -23.64 36.87 23.53
N ALA A 441 -23.57 37.85 22.63
CA ALA A 441 -23.94 39.21 22.89
C ALA A 441 -25.41 39.33 23.31
N LEU A 442 -26.32 38.54 22.73
CA LEU A 442 -27.75 38.60 23.00
C LEU A 442 -28.16 37.72 24.22
N THR A 443 -27.43 36.62 24.51
CA THR A 443 -27.86 35.64 25.51
C THR A 443 -27.10 35.69 26.84
N SER A 444 -25.86 36.17 26.86
CA SER A 444 -25.03 36.21 28.07
C SER A 444 -25.38 37.37 29.01
N ARG A 445 -24.97 37.26 30.29
CA ARG A 445 -25.16 38.33 31.30
C ARG A 445 -23.98 39.30 31.41
N GLY A 446 -22.80 38.96 30.82
CA GLY A 446 -21.59 39.78 30.87
C GLY A 446 -21.74 41.07 30.04
N ARG A 447 -21.01 42.13 30.41
CA ARG A 447 -20.94 43.39 29.67
C ARG A 447 -19.97 43.36 28.49
N PHE A 448 -19.04 42.41 28.53
CA PHE A 448 -18.01 42.25 27.52
C PHE A 448 -18.13 40.89 26.84
N VAL A 449 -17.92 40.85 25.54
CA VAL A 449 -17.69 39.64 24.76
C VAL A 449 -16.25 39.70 24.24
N PHE A 450 -15.42 38.82 24.69
CA PHE A 450 -14.01 38.75 24.30
C PHE A 450 -13.76 37.57 23.34
N VAL A 451 -13.00 37.83 22.29
CA VAL A 451 -12.72 36.87 21.22
C VAL A 451 -11.23 36.82 20.96
N GLN A 452 -10.64 35.64 21.07
CA GLN A 452 -9.29 35.36 20.57
C GLN A 452 -9.40 34.48 19.33
N ALA A 453 -8.72 34.85 18.26
CA ALA A 453 -8.71 34.12 17.00
C ALA A 453 -7.34 34.22 16.31
N HIS A 454 -7.10 33.32 15.35
CA HIS A 454 -5.93 33.41 14.47
C HIS A 454 -5.83 34.84 13.87
N PRO A 455 -4.61 35.39 13.68
CA PRO A 455 -4.44 36.74 13.14
C PRO A 455 -5.25 37.05 11.87
N ASP A 456 -5.25 36.09 10.90
CA ASP A 456 -5.99 36.28 9.65
C ASP A 456 -7.52 36.30 9.90
N VAL A 457 -8.02 35.51 10.84
CA VAL A 457 -9.46 35.53 11.20
C VAL A 457 -9.83 36.80 11.94
N ALA A 458 -8.95 37.28 12.84
CA ALA A 458 -9.16 38.58 13.53
C ALA A 458 -9.18 39.73 12.53
N ALA A 459 -8.29 39.72 11.52
CA ALA A 459 -8.27 40.73 10.45
C ALA A 459 -9.58 40.72 9.63
N GLU A 460 -10.12 39.53 9.31
CA GLU A 460 -11.41 39.42 8.63
C GLU A 460 -12.58 39.90 9.47
N LEU A 461 -12.55 39.66 10.79
CA LEU A 461 -13.58 40.16 11.72
C LEU A 461 -13.57 41.66 11.87
N THR A 462 -12.40 42.30 11.75
CA THR A 462 -12.23 43.77 11.89
C THR A 462 -12.22 44.51 10.56
N ARG A 463 -12.30 43.82 9.40
CA ARG A 463 -12.31 44.45 8.07
C ARG A 463 -13.47 45.42 7.88
N ASP A 464 -14.64 45.11 8.40
CA ASP A 464 -15.82 45.98 8.38
C ASP A 464 -16.45 46.01 9.79
N GLU A 465 -16.23 47.10 10.51
CA GLU A 465 -16.69 47.25 11.88
C GLU A 465 -18.19 47.56 12.05
N ARG A 466 -18.90 47.89 10.95
CA ARG A 466 -20.32 48.24 11.00
C ARG A 466 -21.21 47.19 11.67
N TRP A 467 -20.92 45.89 11.44
CA TRP A 467 -21.67 44.80 12.08
C TRP A 467 -21.43 44.80 13.60
N LYS A 468 -20.19 45.05 14.04
CA LYS A 468 -19.79 45.11 15.45
C LYS A 468 -20.48 46.25 16.15
N ASP A 469 -20.41 47.49 15.57
CA ASP A 469 -21.06 48.68 16.12
C ASP A 469 -22.59 48.52 16.21
N ALA A 470 -23.20 47.84 15.23
CA ALA A 470 -24.63 47.56 15.25
C ALA A 470 -24.99 46.60 16.40
N LEU A 471 -24.20 45.52 16.57
CA LEU A 471 -24.43 44.52 17.61
C LEU A 471 -24.14 45.06 19.02
N GLU A 472 -23.11 45.89 19.20
CA GLU A 472 -22.80 46.55 20.45
C GLU A 472 -23.92 47.51 20.88
N ARG A 473 -24.51 48.28 19.94
CA ARG A 473 -25.68 49.16 20.22
C ARG A 473 -26.91 48.33 20.62
N GLU A 474 -27.18 47.24 19.92
CA GLU A 474 -28.35 46.38 20.20
C GLU A 474 -28.21 45.64 21.54
N SER A 475 -27.07 45.05 21.79
CA SER A 475 -26.82 44.23 22.99
C SER A 475 -26.40 45.04 24.22
N ARG A 476 -26.00 46.31 24.05
CA ARG A 476 -25.37 47.20 25.07
C ARG A 476 -24.13 46.58 25.70
N LYS A 477 -23.35 45.83 24.88
CA LYS A 477 -22.12 45.14 25.31
C LYS A 477 -20.95 45.62 24.45
N THR A 478 -19.76 45.52 24.98
CA THR A 478 -18.51 45.79 24.25
C THR A 478 -17.92 44.49 23.73
N ILE A 479 -17.58 44.48 22.45
CA ILE A 479 -16.96 43.31 21.77
C ILE A 479 -15.49 43.61 21.55
N VAL A 480 -14.61 42.80 22.14
CA VAL A 480 -13.16 42.90 22.02
C VAL A 480 -12.65 41.73 21.20
N ILE A 481 -12.01 42.03 20.06
CA ILE A 481 -11.41 41.01 19.17
C ILE A 481 -9.89 41.12 19.29
N ARG A 482 -9.22 40.02 19.60
CA ARG A 482 -7.76 39.96 19.73
C ARG A 482 -7.19 38.88 18.84
N ALA A 483 -6.17 39.23 18.08
CA ALA A 483 -5.36 38.28 17.34
C ALA A 483 -4.46 37.49 18.31
N GLN A 484 -4.48 36.16 18.19
CA GLN A 484 -3.66 35.24 18.99
C GLN A 484 -2.69 34.50 18.05
N PRO A 485 -1.40 34.91 17.99
CA PRO A 485 -0.39 34.18 17.25
C PRO A 485 -0.25 32.73 17.76
N GLY A 486 -0.10 31.80 16.82
CA GLY A 486 0.01 30.37 17.16
C GLY A 486 -1.31 29.62 17.35
N MET A 487 -2.43 30.32 17.39
CA MET A 487 -3.76 29.67 17.39
C MET A 487 -4.03 29.05 16.02
N HIS A 488 -4.62 27.83 16.04
CA HIS A 488 -5.06 27.18 14.79
C HIS A 488 -6.14 28.01 14.09
N ILE A 489 -6.08 28.12 12.75
CA ILE A 489 -6.97 28.99 11.96
C ILE A 489 -8.46 28.68 12.18
N GLU A 490 -8.81 27.42 12.39
CA GLU A 490 -10.19 26.97 12.62
C GLU A 490 -10.63 27.09 14.08
N ARG A 491 -9.80 27.62 14.99
CA ARG A 491 -10.13 27.79 16.41
C ARG A 491 -10.33 29.25 16.76
N ALA A 492 -11.29 29.48 17.64
CA ALA A 492 -11.48 30.75 18.31
C ALA A 492 -11.95 30.50 19.75
N ASN A 493 -11.46 31.30 20.70
CA ASN A 493 -11.93 31.29 22.08
C ASN A 493 -12.85 32.49 22.28
N LEU A 494 -14.04 32.24 22.77
CA LEU A 494 -15.01 33.26 23.08
C LEU A 494 -15.39 33.17 24.56
N SER A 495 -15.39 34.30 25.24
CA SER A 495 -15.77 34.40 26.65
C SER A 495 -16.61 35.64 26.92
N THR A 496 -17.29 35.72 28.06
CA THR A 496 -18.08 36.85 28.43
C THR A 496 -17.79 37.22 29.88
N GLY A 497 -17.59 38.51 30.19
CA GLY A 497 -17.22 38.96 31.52
C GLY A 497 -17.89 40.25 31.93
N ALA A 498 -17.80 40.59 33.21
CA ALA A 498 -18.25 41.85 33.77
C ALA A 498 -17.30 43.00 33.41
N SER A 499 -15.98 42.69 33.24
CA SER A 499 -14.96 43.58 32.72
C SER A 499 -14.24 42.94 31.54
N ALA A 500 -13.47 43.73 30.77
CA ALA A 500 -12.68 43.27 29.66
C ALA A 500 -11.58 42.31 30.15
N GLU A 501 -10.92 42.63 31.26
CA GLU A 501 -9.86 41.83 31.86
C GLU A 501 -10.38 40.46 32.36
N ALA A 502 -11.57 40.42 32.95
CA ALA A 502 -12.18 39.16 33.40
C ALA A 502 -12.52 38.26 32.20
N ALA A 503 -13.06 38.82 31.13
CA ALA A 503 -13.36 38.07 29.92
C ALA A 503 -12.06 37.58 29.20
N GLU A 504 -11.02 38.42 29.20
CA GLU A 504 -9.71 38.04 28.64
C GLU A 504 -9.04 36.92 29.44
N GLN A 505 -9.07 36.99 30.79
CA GLN A 505 -8.51 35.96 31.67
C GLN A 505 -9.21 34.61 31.44
N GLU A 506 -10.54 34.61 31.32
CA GLU A 506 -11.30 33.40 31.00
C GLU A 506 -10.93 32.82 29.63
N ALA A 507 -10.82 33.67 28.60
CA ALA A 507 -10.40 33.22 27.27
C ALA A 507 -8.95 32.69 27.27
N GLN A 508 -8.05 33.34 28.02
CA GLN A 508 -6.67 32.90 28.15
C GLN A 508 -6.54 31.61 28.96
N ALA A 509 -7.35 31.43 30.00
CA ALA A 509 -7.42 30.18 30.75
C ALA A 509 -7.91 29.02 29.88
N ALA A 510 -8.90 29.26 29.03
CA ALA A 510 -9.37 28.29 28.04
C ALA A 510 -8.30 27.93 26.97
N TYR A 511 -7.43 28.88 26.65
CA TYR A 511 -6.31 28.64 25.73
C TYR A 511 -5.18 27.81 26.37
N ASN A 512 -4.86 28.09 27.65
CA ASN A 512 -3.73 27.47 28.38
C ASN A 512 -4.11 26.15 29.07
N GLY A 513 -5.36 25.97 29.41
CA GLY A 513 -5.82 24.91 30.31
C GLY A 513 -6.52 23.78 29.61
N GLY A 514 -5.91 23.02 28.83
CA GLY A 514 -6.26 21.73 28.22
C GLY A 514 -7.68 21.12 28.33
N ASP A 515 -8.54 21.54 29.24
CA ASP A 515 -9.90 21.04 29.45
C ASP A 515 -11.00 22.03 29.03
N GLY A 516 -10.65 23.24 28.65
CA GLY A 516 -11.56 24.16 27.99
C GLY A 516 -11.82 23.70 26.57
N LYS A 517 -12.86 22.91 26.34
CA LYS A 517 -13.39 22.65 25.00
C LYS A 517 -13.53 24.00 24.31
N PRO A 518 -12.83 24.26 23.19
CA PRO A 518 -13.11 25.41 22.37
C PRO A 518 -14.59 25.34 22.03
N LEU A 519 -15.34 26.39 22.36
CA LEU A 519 -16.79 26.33 22.50
C LEU A 519 -17.52 25.86 21.24
N TRP A 520 -16.86 25.45 20.09
CA TRP A 520 -17.65 24.94 18.95
C TRP A 520 -16.95 24.84 17.58
N LEU A 521 -15.67 25.07 17.52
CA LEU A 521 -14.91 24.76 16.31
C LEU A 521 -14.27 23.37 16.37
N GLU A 522 -14.73 22.50 17.26
CA GLU A 522 -14.48 21.09 17.00
C GLU A 522 -15.00 20.85 15.58
N PRO A 523 -14.15 20.34 14.64
CA PRO A 523 -14.70 19.73 13.45
C PRO A 523 -15.82 18.85 14.01
N MET A 524 -17.02 18.89 13.41
CA MET A 524 -17.99 17.87 13.70
C MET A 524 -17.22 16.57 13.55
N ARG A 525 -16.71 16.03 14.66
CA ARG A 525 -16.47 14.61 14.73
C ARG A 525 -17.84 14.11 14.38
N GLY A 526 -17.97 13.60 13.16
CA GLY A 526 -19.09 12.76 12.90
C GLY A 526 -19.05 11.76 14.03
N GLU A 527 -19.83 12.00 15.07
CA GLU A 527 -20.40 10.91 15.76
C GLU A 527 -20.97 10.12 14.62
N VAL A 528 -20.25 9.08 14.21
CA VAL A 528 -20.88 7.92 13.66
C VAL A 528 -21.95 7.71 14.71
N LEU A 529 -23.19 8.14 14.39
CA LEU A 529 -24.33 7.64 15.09
C LEU A 529 -24.09 6.15 15.04
N ASP A 530 -23.62 5.56 16.13
CA ASP A 530 -23.80 4.16 16.41
C ASP A 530 -25.31 3.98 16.30
N LEU A 531 -25.74 3.68 15.08
CA LEU A 531 -27.07 3.17 14.87
C LEU A 531 -27.08 1.93 15.76
N PRO A 532 -27.95 1.87 16.77
CA PRO A 532 -28.06 0.68 17.57
C PRO A 532 -28.26 -0.46 16.56
N GLU A 533 -27.43 -1.49 16.64
CA GLU A 533 -27.66 -2.75 15.98
C GLU A 533 -29.12 -3.09 16.28
N GLU A 534 -29.96 -3.19 15.22
CA GLU A 534 -31.32 -3.65 15.34
C GLU A 534 -31.27 -5.08 15.86
N ASP A 535 -31.27 -5.23 17.18
CA ASP A 535 -31.74 -6.44 17.81
C ASP A 535 -33.20 -6.62 17.37
N GLY A 536 -33.42 -7.68 16.57
CA GLY A 536 -34.74 -8.06 16.09
C GLY A 536 -35.70 -8.33 17.25
N ALA A 537 -36.38 -7.30 17.72
CA ALA A 537 -37.53 -7.41 18.59
C ALA A 537 -38.53 -6.31 18.22
N ASP A 538 -39.73 -6.74 17.86
CA ASP A 538 -40.93 -5.96 17.57
C ASP A 538 -41.04 -4.71 18.43
N THR A 539 -40.75 -3.52 17.89
CA THR A 539 -41.03 -2.25 18.52
C THR A 539 -42.29 -1.64 17.90
N PRO A 540 -43.35 -1.33 18.65
CA PRO A 540 -44.57 -0.74 18.15
C PRO A 540 -44.30 0.66 17.59
N LEU A 541 -44.74 0.90 16.36
CA LEU A 541 -44.71 2.20 15.70
C LEU A 541 -45.31 3.31 16.57
N LEU A 542 -44.51 4.28 16.97
CA LEU A 542 -44.94 5.49 17.62
C LEU A 542 -45.94 6.28 16.77
N PRO A 543 -46.96 6.90 17.35
CA PRO A 543 -47.98 7.62 16.59
C PRO A 543 -47.37 8.89 15.94
N ARG A 544 -47.55 9.03 14.66
CA ARG A 544 -47.17 10.21 13.87
C ARG A 544 -47.78 11.48 14.48
N ARG A 545 -46.97 12.35 15.08
CA ARG A 545 -47.34 13.73 15.39
C ARG A 545 -47.66 14.45 14.07
N ARG A 546 -48.88 14.86 13.88
CA ARG A 546 -49.34 15.72 12.78
C ARG A 546 -48.59 17.07 12.89
N GLY A 547 -47.62 17.30 12.04
CA GLY A 547 -46.89 18.56 11.95
C GLY A 547 -47.74 19.64 11.27
N ILE A 548 -47.36 20.87 11.58
CA ILE A 548 -47.90 22.19 11.26
C ILE A 548 -48.18 22.49 9.76
N LEU A 549 -47.88 21.56 8.86
CA LEU A 549 -48.11 21.69 7.41
C LEU A 549 -49.60 21.49 6.96
N GLY A 550 -50.50 21.18 7.91
CA GLY A 550 -51.94 21.05 7.62
C GLY A 550 -52.69 22.39 7.52
N ARG A 551 -52.10 23.53 7.91
CA ARG A 551 -52.82 24.84 7.93
C ARG A 551 -52.56 25.72 6.72
N LEU A 552 -51.63 25.38 5.83
CA LEU A 552 -51.37 26.17 4.60
C LEU A 552 -52.13 25.64 3.36
N ARG A 553 -52.85 24.52 3.45
CA ARG A 553 -53.56 23.95 2.31
C ARG A 553 -55.04 24.35 2.21
N SER A 554 -55.56 25.07 3.21
CA SER A 554 -56.97 25.58 3.19
C SER A 554 -57.13 26.96 2.59
N TRP A 555 -56.04 27.65 2.17
CA TRP A 555 -56.16 29.01 1.65
C TRP A 555 -55.97 29.19 0.14
N VAL A 556 -55.73 28.09 -0.62
CA VAL A 556 -55.58 28.14 -2.10
C VAL A 556 -56.66 27.34 -2.85
N GLY A 557 -57.68 26.83 -2.16
CA GLY A 557 -58.72 25.98 -2.74
C GLY A 557 -60.02 26.71 -3.09
N GLY A 558 -59.99 28.00 -3.40
CA GLY A 558 -61.21 28.78 -3.62
C GLY A 558 -61.28 29.52 -4.97
N VAL A 559 -60.86 28.97 -6.11
CA VAL A 559 -61.25 29.42 -7.45
C VAL A 559 -60.98 28.32 -8.45
N LEU A 560 -62.04 27.73 -8.92
CA LEU A 560 -62.37 27.00 -10.15
C LEU A 560 -63.13 25.70 -9.87
N GLY A 561 -64.43 25.81 -10.09
CA GLY A 561 -65.42 24.73 -9.92
C GLY A 561 -65.52 23.75 -11.11
N PRO A 562 -66.52 22.88 -11.15
CA PRO A 562 -66.33 21.47 -11.44
C PRO A 562 -66.82 20.97 -12.80
N ARG A 563 -66.32 19.84 -13.27
CA ARG A 563 -67.08 18.97 -14.21
C ARG A 563 -66.95 17.50 -13.89
N ARG A 564 -68.13 16.89 -13.91
CA ARG A 564 -68.56 15.54 -13.51
C ARG A 564 -68.08 14.42 -14.44
N ALA A 565 -68.16 13.22 -13.83
CA ALA A 565 -68.62 11.89 -14.30
C ALA A 565 -67.47 10.87 -14.47
N GLY A 566 -67.48 9.67 -14.00
CA GLY A 566 -68.46 8.69 -13.61
C GLY A 566 -67.73 7.46 -13.05
N GLU A 567 -68.28 6.90 -12.00
CA GLU A 567 -68.04 5.53 -11.49
C GLU A 567 -68.71 4.49 -12.45
N PRO A 568 -68.47 3.16 -12.32
CA PRO A 568 -68.53 2.38 -11.10
C PRO A 568 -67.69 1.07 -11.04
N GLY A 569 -67.58 0.48 -9.86
CA GLY A 569 -67.67 -0.98 -9.70
C GLY A 569 -66.56 -1.68 -8.89
N MET A 570 -66.76 -1.83 -7.58
CA MET A 570 -66.27 -2.97 -6.77
C MET A 570 -67.21 -4.20 -6.96
N PRO A 571 -66.87 -5.43 -6.61
CA PRO A 571 -66.43 -6.03 -5.37
C PRO A 571 -65.68 -7.40 -5.49
N PRO A 572 -65.72 -8.33 -4.51
CA PRO A 572 -64.90 -8.42 -3.28
C PRO A 572 -64.15 -9.78 -3.10
N SER A 573 -63.28 -9.77 -2.05
CA SER A 573 -62.87 -10.87 -1.15
C SER A 573 -62.66 -12.32 -1.62
N GLY A 574 -61.58 -12.91 -1.10
CA GLY A 574 -61.62 -14.30 -0.69
C GLY A 574 -60.31 -15.09 -0.74
N ALA A 575 -59.88 -15.49 0.46
CA ALA A 575 -59.33 -16.81 0.79
C ALA A 575 -57.89 -17.21 0.47
N ALA A 576 -57.25 -17.61 1.53
CA ALA A 576 -56.09 -18.45 1.79
C ALA A 576 -55.82 -19.61 0.80
N GLY A 577 -54.55 -19.95 0.67
CA GLY A 577 -54.13 -21.23 0.09
C GLY A 577 -52.61 -21.37 0.05
N GLU A 578 -52.08 -22.16 0.94
CA GLU A 578 -50.78 -22.80 0.86
C GLU A 578 -50.52 -23.44 -0.50
N TRP A 579 -49.29 -23.33 -1.04
CA TRP A 579 -48.73 -24.37 -1.89
C TRP A 579 -47.22 -24.52 -1.72
N GLN A 580 -46.87 -25.79 -1.58
CA GLN A 580 -45.58 -26.41 -1.43
C GLN A 580 -44.64 -26.21 -2.63
N ARG A 581 -43.38 -26.50 -2.37
CA ARG A 581 -42.24 -26.76 -3.27
C ARG A 581 -42.62 -27.59 -4.48
N ASP A 582 -42.06 -27.24 -5.63
CA ASP A 582 -41.32 -28.20 -6.46
C ASP A 582 -40.52 -27.47 -7.56
N GLY A 583 -39.32 -28.02 -7.86
CA GLY A 583 -38.35 -27.51 -8.77
C GLY A 583 -38.75 -27.63 -10.24
N VAL A 584 -38.15 -26.84 -11.09
CA VAL A 584 -37.90 -27.15 -12.52
C VAL A 584 -36.74 -26.29 -13.05
N GLU A 585 -35.91 -26.97 -13.80
CA GLU A 585 -34.74 -26.70 -14.60
C GLU A 585 -34.71 -25.44 -15.47
N ALA A 586 -33.47 -25.08 -15.75
CA ALA A 586 -32.99 -24.10 -16.71
C ALA A 586 -33.57 -24.23 -18.13
N ARG A 587 -33.93 -23.12 -18.75
CA ARG A 587 -33.99 -22.98 -20.22
C ARG A 587 -33.34 -21.65 -20.67
N ARG A 588 -32.27 -21.80 -21.48
CA ARG A 588 -31.63 -20.75 -22.29
C ARG A 588 -32.59 -20.21 -23.37
N PRO A 589 -32.57 -18.93 -23.73
CA PRO A 589 -33.19 -18.48 -24.97
C PRO A 589 -32.21 -18.51 -26.15
N ARG A 590 -32.83 -18.83 -27.26
CA ARG A 590 -32.31 -19.12 -28.59
C ARG A 590 -31.87 -17.85 -29.36
N LYS A 591 -30.90 -18.11 -30.26
CA LYS A 591 -30.40 -17.30 -31.37
C LYS A 591 -31.53 -16.78 -32.29
N ALA A 592 -31.36 -15.56 -32.81
CA ALA A 592 -32.01 -15.09 -34.04
C ALA A 592 -30.95 -14.59 -35.02
N ARG A 593 -30.74 -15.31 -36.08
CA ARG A 593 -30.83 -15.12 -37.55
C ARG A 593 -30.24 -13.77 -38.05
N MET A 594 -29.08 -13.84 -38.63
CA MET A 594 -28.69 -14.00 -40.05
C MET A 594 -29.39 -13.07 -41.04
N TRP A 595 -28.61 -12.16 -41.65
CA TRP A 595 -28.79 -11.71 -43.03
C TRP A 595 -27.50 -11.91 -43.82
N ARG A 596 -27.60 -12.75 -44.90
CA ARG A 596 -26.60 -12.93 -45.94
C ARG A 596 -26.95 -12.01 -47.10
N HIS A 597 -25.94 -11.39 -47.74
CA HIS A 597 -25.88 -11.23 -49.19
C HIS A 597 -24.40 -11.11 -49.65
N ARG A 598 -24.07 -12.08 -50.43
CA ARG A 598 -23.64 -12.21 -51.81
C ARG A 598 -22.17 -11.78 -52.10
N ARG A 599 -21.42 -12.76 -52.27
CA ARG A 599 -20.59 -13.30 -53.39
C ARG A 599 -20.09 -12.28 -54.44
N GLY A 600 -18.75 -12.23 -54.60
CA GLY A 600 -18.02 -11.92 -55.79
C GLY A 600 -16.68 -12.63 -55.73
N ARG A 601 -16.59 -13.72 -56.50
CA ARG A 601 -15.36 -14.48 -56.80
C ARG A 601 -14.61 -13.75 -57.89
N LEU A 602 -13.26 -13.80 -57.85
CA LEU A 602 -12.32 -13.96 -58.99
C LEU A 602 -10.96 -14.23 -58.40
N GLN A 603 -10.49 -15.47 -58.46
CA GLN A 603 -9.51 -16.10 -59.33
C GLN A 603 -8.05 -15.68 -59.09
N GLU A 604 -7.33 -16.66 -58.54
CA GLU A 604 -5.88 -16.82 -58.75
C GLU A 604 -5.57 -17.15 -60.19
N PRO A 605 -4.32 -16.88 -60.66
CA PRO A 605 -3.50 -17.96 -61.18
C PRO A 605 -2.03 -17.93 -60.71
N SER A 606 -1.57 -19.07 -60.26
CA SER A 606 -0.51 -20.01 -60.64
C SER A 606 0.81 -19.46 -61.20
N GLU A 607 1.86 -19.93 -60.51
CA GLU A 607 3.20 -20.39 -60.97
C GLU A 607 3.71 -20.04 -62.35
N ALA A 608 4.95 -19.54 -62.43
CA ALA A 608 6.11 -20.21 -63.04
C ALA A 608 7.32 -19.27 -63.20
N ASP A 609 8.42 -19.71 -62.64
CA ASP A 609 9.70 -19.98 -63.29
C ASP A 609 10.59 -18.85 -63.85
N GLY A 610 11.77 -18.78 -63.28
CA GLY A 610 12.96 -18.85 -64.10
C GLY A 610 13.82 -17.58 -64.28
N ARG A 611 15.04 -17.70 -63.80
CA ARG A 611 16.29 -17.17 -64.35
C ARG A 611 16.82 -15.81 -63.92
N GLN A 612 17.91 -15.90 -63.16
CA GLN A 612 19.07 -14.99 -63.33
C GLN A 612 19.61 -14.99 -64.77
N PRO A 613 20.31 -13.94 -65.26
CA PRO A 613 21.76 -13.88 -65.06
C PRO A 613 22.39 -12.47 -64.95
N ARG A 614 23.49 -12.45 -64.19
CA ARG A 614 24.86 -12.01 -64.53
C ARG A 614 25.14 -10.65 -65.16
N ASP A 615 26.05 -9.98 -64.48
CA ASP A 615 27.35 -9.41 -64.88
C ASP A 615 27.46 -8.00 -65.45
N ALA A 616 28.51 -7.42 -64.97
CA ALA A 616 29.46 -6.42 -65.55
C ALA A 616 29.27 -5.04 -64.85
N GLY A 617 30.24 -4.49 -64.20
CA GLY A 617 31.66 -4.40 -64.44
C GLY A 617 32.07 -2.96 -64.30
N GLY A 618 33.18 -2.73 -63.67
CA GLY A 618 34.11 -1.71 -64.04
C GLY A 618 34.34 -0.54 -63.09
N ARG A 619 35.40 -0.59 -62.27
CA ARG A 619 36.63 0.22 -62.32
C ARG A 619 36.44 1.74 -62.22
N GLN A 620 37.12 2.52 -61.41
CA GLN A 620 38.54 2.67 -61.08
C GLN A 620 38.73 3.77 -60.08
N ASP A 621 39.58 3.55 -59.12
CA ASP A 621 40.44 4.49 -58.39
C ASP A 621 41.33 5.31 -59.38
N PRO A 622 42.12 6.32 -59.05
CA PRO A 622 42.80 6.66 -57.79
C PRO A 622 43.09 8.17 -57.52
N GLY A 623 43.69 8.44 -56.36
CA GLY A 623 44.82 9.37 -56.34
C GLY A 623 44.78 10.57 -55.46
N ARG A 624 45.69 10.60 -54.58
CA ARG A 624 46.87 11.41 -54.24
C ARG A 624 46.68 12.36 -53.03
N GLN A 625 47.40 12.07 -51.98
CA GLN A 625 48.73 12.56 -51.56
C GLN A 625 48.80 14.01 -51.07
N GLY A 626 49.41 14.16 -49.89
CA GLY A 626 50.26 15.26 -49.46
C GLY A 626 50.19 15.43 -47.94
N ARG A 627 51.09 14.85 -47.13
CA ARG A 627 52.35 15.41 -46.58
C ARG A 627 52.14 16.79 -45.98
N GLY A 628 52.54 17.11 -44.78
CA GLY A 628 53.65 16.67 -43.93
C GLY A 628 53.75 17.55 -42.71
N THR A 629 54.55 17.04 -41.86
CA THR A 629 55.64 17.63 -41.02
C THR A 629 55.20 18.39 -39.76
N ASP A 630 55.50 17.82 -38.61
CA ASP A 630 56.69 17.93 -37.76
C ASP A 630 56.79 19.25 -36.98
N THR A 631 56.88 19.21 -35.69
CA THR A 631 58.05 19.38 -34.83
C THR A 631 57.60 19.61 -33.37
N ARG A 632 58.03 18.73 -32.45
CA ARG A 632 59.02 18.87 -31.39
C ARG A 632 58.92 20.06 -30.39
N GLY A 633 59.05 19.67 -29.08
CA GLY A 633 59.63 20.43 -27.96
C GLY A 633 58.87 20.11 -26.68
N ALA A 634 59.20 19.20 -25.84
CA ALA A 634 60.28 18.99 -24.88
C ALA A 634 60.46 20.12 -23.85
N ALA A 635 60.38 19.69 -22.60
CA ALA A 635 61.14 20.04 -21.40
C ALA A 635 60.23 20.37 -20.19
N GLU A 636 60.22 19.47 -19.20
CA GLU A 636 61.00 19.52 -17.94
C GLU A 636 60.62 20.69 -17.02
N ALA A 637 60.12 20.42 -15.83
CA ALA A 637 60.71 19.97 -14.61
C ALA A 637 60.29 20.84 -13.39
N ARG A 638 60.12 20.15 -12.27
CA ARG A 638 60.39 20.52 -10.88
C ARG A 638 59.31 21.12 -9.99
N ALA A 639 58.96 20.28 -9.02
CA ALA A 639 58.60 20.68 -7.65
C ALA A 639 59.80 21.36 -6.92
N PRO A 640 59.60 22.05 -5.81
CA PRO A 640 59.50 21.45 -4.46
C PRO A 640 58.47 22.16 -3.54
N ALA A 641 57.85 21.45 -2.60
CA ALA A 641 58.26 21.18 -1.19
C ALA A 641 58.08 22.34 -0.19
N GLU A 642 57.41 21.98 0.92
CA GLU A 642 57.49 22.52 2.31
C GLU A 642 56.85 23.88 2.59
N ASP A 643 56.10 24.03 3.57
CA ASP A 643 55.98 23.82 4.98
C ASP A 643 54.87 24.71 5.57
N ARG A 644 53.91 24.22 6.27
CA ARG A 644 53.51 24.40 7.66
C ARG A 644 52.13 23.83 7.93
#